data_1c71be384e12dd0467f20d62aaa72c5b
#
_entry.id   1c71be384e12dd0467f20d62aaa72c5b
#
_cell.length_a   1.000
_cell.length_b   1.000
_cell.length_c   1.000
_cell.angle_alpha   90.00
_cell.angle_beta   90.00
_cell.angle_gamma   90.00
#
_symmetry.space_group_name_H-M   'P 1'
#
loop_
_entity.id
_entity.type
_entity.pdbx_description
1 polymer ?
#
loop_
_entity_poly.entity_id
_entity_poly.type
_entity_poly.pdbx_seq_one_letter_code
_entity_poly.pdbx_strand_id
1 'polypeptide(L)'
;MLVGEPGIGKTRTTQELASYAESRGAQVFWGRCYEDEGTPPYWPWVQTMRSYVQQASREQLTAEIGSGAAAIAEIVPEILGKLPGLETPPALDPEAARFHLFDSITTFLKNAAQNQPLMMVLDDLHWADRSSLLLLEFLARELGEARILLVGCYRDTDLSRQHILTETLAQLSREPVFRRQVLRGLSQDDLGEFINLTTGVQLPQNLNDTLFAHTEGNPFFMTEIIRLLSESGELTAEHIGTPEGIKIPAGVREVIGQRLNRLSERCNEVLTTASIIGREFDFRLLNILNGEIFEEQLLQSVQEAVSFHLIEEVPGRMDRYQFVHALVQQTLTEEVTTSRNVRLHARIAEALEQLYAADVEAQAAELAYHYSEAEAVLGTERLGHFSRIAGERALAAYAFDEALVFLSRALEVREGETGPHPAERATDEDTAAILLALGYAQAALDQINDALTSFHRAFDLYTSMGNVPKAVEIASYGHSGYLIPGMSDVMPRALDLVDPDSHDAGNILANYGYALGATGDGLDSGLAALERALAISKHENDKVLEARTQANMANVYGFHLHWEECLNAGSRAIELCMALDDFQSEMRARIWVATVFIANGDPEQASFHSEHMLELAERRRDRTWISRTFQRVLIVEVARGDWNSAREVCRRYPFGLAISVTMFIDLWWVMPTSVT
;
A
#
# COMPACT_ATOMS: atom_id res chain seq x y z
N MET A 1 -16.86 8.84 -6.08
CA MET A 1 -16.55 7.73 -7.01
C MET A 1 -17.38 7.85 -8.27
N LEU A 2 -16.72 7.85 -9.44
CA LEU A 2 -17.34 7.72 -10.74
C LEU A 2 -17.24 6.27 -11.22
N VAL A 3 -18.35 5.66 -11.57
CA VAL A 3 -18.41 4.25 -11.94
C VAL A 3 -19.18 4.07 -13.26
N GLY A 4 -18.79 3.10 -14.05
CA GLY A 4 -19.47 2.71 -15.29
C GLY A 4 -18.55 1.94 -16.22
N GLU A 5 -19.10 1.49 -17.32
CA GLU A 5 -18.44 0.66 -18.32
C GLU A 5 -17.19 1.32 -18.95
N PRO A 6 -16.30 0.54 -19.56
CA PRO A 6 -15.23 1.07 -20.39
C PRO A 6 -15.79 1.99 -21.50
N GLY A 7 -15.15 3.15 -21.68
CA GLY A 7 -15.56 4.09 -22.74
C GLY A 7 -16.76 4.98 -22.42
N ILE A 8 -17.42 4.82 -21.26
CA ILE A 8 -18.63 5.58 -20.90
C ILE A 8 -18.37 7.08 -20.62
N GLY A 9 -17.11 7.49 -20.56
CA GLY A 9 -16.72 8.89 -20.35
C GLY A 9 -16.29 9.25 -18.94
N LYS A 10 -15.91 8.29 -18.05
CA LYS A 10 -15.44 8.57 -16.69
C LYS A 10 -14.29 9.58 -16.68
N THR A 11 -13.21 9.28 -17.37
CA THR A 11 -12.02 10.14 -17.45
C THR A 11 -12.37 11.49 -18.06
N ARG A 12 -13.19 11.55 -19.12
CA ARG A 12 -13.63 12.80 -19.74
C ARG A 12 -14.44 13.67 -18.77
N THR A 13 -15.41 13.09 -18.07
CA THR A 13 -16.20 13.79 -17.05
C THR A 13 -15.29 14.34 -15.95
N THR A 14 -14.30 13.56 -15.54
CA THR A 14 -13.32 14.01 -14.54
C THR A 14 -12.43 15.14 -15.05
N GLN A 15 -12.01 15.12 -16.33
CA GLN A 15 -11.25 16.20 -16.96
C GLN A 15 -12.04 17.50 -17.00
N GLU A 16 -13.33 17.47 -17.34
CA GLU A 16 -14.20 18.64 -17.32
C GLU A 16 -14.38 19.18 -15.88
N LEU A 17 -14.57 18.26 -14.91
CA LEU A 17 -14.64 18.63 -13.49
C LEU A 17 -13.32 19.25 -13.01
N ALA A 18 -12.18 18.72 -13.45
CA ALA A 18 -10.85 19.23 -13.16
C ALA A 18 -10.68 20.66 -13.70
N SER A 19 -10.99 20.89 -14.96
CA SER A 19 -10.95 22.22 -15.58
C SER A 19 -11.88 23.21 -14.87
N TYR A 20 -13.06 22.76 -14.47
CA TYR A 20 -13.97 23.57 -13.66
C TYR A 20 -13.39 23.91 -12.29
N ALA A 21 -12.77 22.93 -11.60
CA ALA A 21 -12.14 23.12 -10.30
C ALA A 21 -10.96 24.11 -10.39
N GLU A 22 -10.11 23.99 -11.41
CA GLU A 22 -9.01 24.91 -11.70
C GLU A 22 -9.51 26.34 -11.94
N SER A 23 -10.60 26.50 -12.70
CA SER A 23 -11.24 27.82 -12.91
C SER A 23 -11.76 28.47 -11.62
N ARG A 24 -11.98 27.66 -10.58
CA ARG A 24 -12.37 28.08 -9.22
C ARG A 24 -11.19 28.20 -8.26
N GLY A 25 -9.95 28.07 -8.76
CA GLY A 25 -8.73 28.24 -8.00
C GLY A 25 -8.27 26.98 -7.25
N ALA A 26 -8.77 25.80 -7.58
CA ALA A 26 -8.25 24.54 -7.03
C ALA A 26 -6.98 24.10 -7.79
N GLN A 27 -6.09 23.39 -7.09
CA GLN A 27 -5.02 22.63 -7.73
C GLN A 27 -5.52 21.23 -8.02
N VAL A 28 -5.21 20.70 -9.21
CA VAL A 28 -5.64 19.37 -9.65
C VAL A 28 -4.44 18.47 -9.86
N PHE A 29 -4.49 17.28 -9.26
CA PHE A 29 -3.44 16.26 -9.36
C PHE A 29 -4.03 14.91 -9.78
N TRP A 30 -3.34 14.24 -10.70
CA TRP A 30 -3.77 12.98 -11.27
C TRP A 30 -2.86 11.85 -10.83
N GLY A 31 -3.46 10.74 -10.37
CA GLY A 31 -2.83 9.45 -10.18
C GLY A 31 -3.60 8.39 -10.96
N ARG A 32 -2.89 7.50 -11.64
CA ARG A 32 -3.48 6.41 -12.41
C ARG A 32 -3.00 5.08 -11.90
N CYS A 33 -3.93 4.13 -11.83
CA CYS A 33 -3.61 2.73 -11.62
C CYS A 33 -3.44 2.05 -12.98
N TYR A 34 -2.55 1.08 -13.07
CA TYR A 34 -2.28 0.34 -14.29
C TYR A 34 -2.63 -1.13 -14.09
N GLU A 35 -2.98 -1.81 -15.18
CA GLU A 35 -3.36 -3.22 -15.19
C GLU A 35 -2.19 -4.14 -14.80
N ASP A 36 -0.95 -3.68 -15.03
CA ASP A 36 0.26 -4.48 -14.86
C ASP A 36 0.68 -4.57 -13.39
N GLU A 37 1.05 -5.78 -12.93
CA GLU A 37 1.54 -6.05 -11.57
C GLU A 37 2.92 -5.42 -11.27
N GLY A 38 3.55 -4.79 -12.24
CA GLY A 38 4.88 -4.18 -12.14
C GLY A 38 4.91 -2.76 -11.57
N THR A 39 3.79 -2.20 -11.12
CA THR A 39 3.78 -0.86 -10.53
C THR A 39 4.23 -0.88 -9.07
N PRO A 40 5.06 0.11 -8.63
CA PRO A 40 5.42 0.23 -7.23
C PRO A 40 4.18 0.45 -6.35
N PRO A 41 4.21 0.02 -5.08
CA PRO A 41 3.14 0.30 -4.13
C PRO A 41 2.82 1.78 -4.01
N TYR A 42 1.56 2.12 -3.72
CA TYR A 42 1.06 3.50 -3.62
C TYR A 42 1.16 4.31 -4.92
N TRP A 43 1.35 3.70 -6.07
CA TRP A 43 1.70 4.40 -7.29
C TRP A 43 0.77 5.57 -7.65
N PRO A 44 -0.57 5.47 -7.62
CA PRO A 44 -1.43 6.60 -7.93
C PRO A 44 -1.23 7.77 -6.94
N TRP A 45 -0.92 7.49 -5.68
CA TRP A 45 -0.61 8.50 -4.67
C TRP A 45 0.77 9.12 -4.87
N VAL A 46 1.76 8.30 -5.20
CA VAL A 46 3.11 8.75 -5.53
C VAL A 46 3.08 9.73 -6.70
N GLN A 47 2.32 9.44 -7.76
CA GLN A 47 2.15 10.34 -8.91
C GLN A 47 1.57 11.69 -8.49
N THR A 48 0.49 11.71 -7.71
CA THR A 48 -0.16 12.96 -7.25
C THR A 48 0.76 13.77 -6.37
N MET A 49 1.42 13.14 -5.38
CA MET A 49 2.33 13.81 -4.45
C MET A 49 3.60 14.30 -5.15
N ARG A 50 4.17 13.52 -6.05
CA ARG A 50 5.33 13.91 -6.87
C ARG A 50 5.04 15.16 -7.70
N SER A 51 3.86 15.21 -8.32
CA SER A 51 3.41 16.39 -9.09
C SER A 51 3.27 17.61 -8.19
N TYR A 52 2.74 17.45 -6.97
CA TYR A 52 2.67 18.53 -5.99
C TYR A 52 4.07 19.00 -5.57
N VAL A 53 4.94 18.07 -5.16
CA VAL A 53 6.31 18.38 -4.72
C VAL A 53 7.10 19.10 -5.79
N GLN A 54 6.95 18.76 -7.08
CA GLN A 54 7.62 19.45 -8.17
C GLN A 54 7.21 20.91 -8.29
N GLN A 55 5.92 21.22 -8.09
CA GLN A 55 5.36 22.58 -8.23
C GLN A 55 5.59 23.45 -6.98
N ALA A 56 5.59 22.86 -5.77
CA ALA A 56 5.74 23.58 -4.52
C ALA A 56 7.15 24.16 -4.35
N SER A 57 7.26 25.38 -3.77
CA SER A 57 8.55 25.93 -3.33
C SER A 57 9.06 25.15 -2.11
N ARG A 58 10.36 25.31 -1.80
CA ARG A 58 10.96 24.68 -0.62
C ARG A 58 10.29 25.16 0.67
N GLU A 59 10.06 26.46 0.79
CA GLU A 59 9.45 27.10 1.97
C GLU A 59 8.02 26.61 2.17
N GLN A 60 7.26 26.53 1.08
CA GLN A 60 5.90 26.02 1.08
C GLN A 60 5.87 24.55 1.52
N LEU A 61 6.70 23.71 0.90
CA LEU A 61 6.78 22.28 1.21
C LEU A 61 7.17 22.05 2.67
N THR A 62 8.15 22.81 3.20
CA THR A 62 8.56 22.72 4.61
C THR A 62 7.40 23.02 5.58
N ALA A 63 6.62 24.08 5.27
CA ALA A 63 5.50 24.46 6.11
C ALA A 63 4.33 23.47 6.10
N GLU A 64 4.08 22.84 4.96
CA GLU A 64 2.93 21.95 4.75
C GLU A 64 3.19 20.51 5.17
N ILE A 65 4.40 19.97 4.91
CA ILE A 65 4.73 18.58 5.17
C ILE A 65 5.05 18.30 6.66
N GLY A 66 5.60 19.31 7.36
CA GLY A 66 5.89 19.24 8.78
C GLY A 66 6.83 18.09 9.17
N SER A 67 6.59 17.47 10.33
CA SER A 67 7.40 16.36 10.86
C SER A 67 7.24 15.05 10.09
N GLY A 68 6.25 14.92 9.23
CA GLY A 68 6.00 13.72 8.42
C GLY A 68 6.90 13.58 7.19
N ALA A 69 7.77 14.54 6.91
CA ALA A 69 8.59 14.59 5.70
C ALA A 69 9.42 13.33 5.48
N ALA A 70 10.04 12.80 6.54
CA ALA A 70 10.87 11.61 6.45
C ALA A 70 10.07 10.35 6.09
N ALA A 71 8.88 10.18 6.69
CA ALA A 71 8.00 9.05 6.39
C ALA A 71 7.46 9.10 4.95
N ILE A 72 7.08 10.29 4.47
CA ILE A 72 6.59 10.45 3.09
C ILE A 72 7.74 10.26 2.08
N ALA A 73 8.97 10.62 2.42
CA ALA A 73 10.14 10.43 1.56
C ALA A 73 10.45 8.95 1.26
N GLU A 74 9.99 8.00 2.08
CA GLU A 74 10.10 6.56 1.80
C GLU A 74 9.36 6.16 0.51
N ILE A 75 8.27 6.84 0.18
CA ILE A 75 7.49 6.57 -1.03
C ILE A 75 7.63 7.66 -2.11
N VAL A 76 8.06 8.88 -1.72
CA VAL A 76 8.29 10.03 -2.61
C VAL A 76 9.71 10.58 -2.39
N PRO A 77 10.75 9.91 -2.89
CA PRO A 77 12.15 10.29 -2.66
C PRO A 77 12.52 11.70 -3.15
N GLU A 78 11.74 12.28 -4.06
CA GLU A 78 11.94 13.65 -4.57
C GLU A 78 11.88 14.71 -3.45
N ILE A 79 11.26 14.40 -2.33
CA ILE A 79 11.23 15.24 -1.14
C ILE A 79 12.66 15.48 -0.60
N LEU A 80 13.51 14.45 -0.60
CA LEU A 80 14.90 14.56 -0.14
C LEU A 80 15.70 15.58 -0.96
N GLY A 81 15.40 15.68 -2.27
CA GLY A 81 16.03 16.67 -3.16
C GLY A 81 15.65 18.10 -2.80
N LYS A 82 14.44 18.34 -2.29
CA LYS A 82 13.95 19.66 -1.87
C LYS A 82 14.22 19.98 -0.40
N LEU A 83 14.19 18.96 0.47
CA LEU A 83 14.39 19.07 1.92
C LEU A 83 15.58 18.20 2.36
N PRO A 84 16.84 18.61 2.08
CA PRO A 84 18.00 17.84 2.49
C PRO A 84 18.18 17.89 4.02
N GLY A 85 18.64 16.79 4.61
CA GLY A 85 18.95 16.69 6.04
C GLY A 85 17.75 16.28 6.90
N LEU A 86 16.75 15.60 6.32
CA LEU A 86 15.71 14.94 7.10
C LEU A 86 16.32 13.86 8.00
N GLU A 87 15.90 13.84 9.25
CA GLU A 87 16.27 12.78 10.18
C GLU A 87 15.58 11.48 9.78
N THR A 88 16.25 10.35 9.96
CA THR A 88 15.64 9.03 9.74
C THR A 88 14.41 8.90 10.64
N PRO A 89 13.27 8.38 10.12
CA PRO A 89 12.10 8.14 10.95
C PRO A 89 12.45 7.26 12.16
N PRO A 90 11.80 7.48 13.33
CA PRO A 90 12.03 6.62 14.48
C PRO A 90 11.67 5.18 14.12
N ALA A 91 12.43 4.22 14.65
CA ALA A 91 12.12 2.81 14.50
C ALA A 91 10.78 2.51 15.20
N LEU A 92 9.75 2.32 14.40
CA LEU A 92 8.40 1.94 14.84
C LEU A 92 8.17 0.47 14.48
N ASP A 93 7.22 -0.17 15.17
CA ASP A 93 6.74 -1.44 14.67
C ASP A 93 6.01 -1.26 13.32
N PRO A 94 5.93 -2.31 12.49
CA PRO A 94 5.45 -2.18 11.11
C PRO A 94 4.06 -1.55 10.98
N GLU A 95 3.12 -1.90 11.86
CA GLU A 95 1.75 -1.36 11.83
C GLU A 95 1.73 0.13 12.21
N ALA A 96 2.45 0.50 13.26
CA ALA A 96 2.58 1.90 13.67
C ALA A 96 3.31 2.73 12.62
N ALA A 97 4.31 2.17 11.95
CA ALA A 97 5.04 2.84 10.87
C ALA A 97 4.15 3.11 9.65
N ARG A 98 3.36 2.13 9.20
CA ARG A 98 2.37 2.32 8.13
C ARG A 98 1.33 3.37 8.51
N PHE A 99 0.83 3.30 9.74
CA PHE A 99 -0.11 4.30 10.24
C PHE A 99 0.52 5.70 10.24
N HIS A 100 1.75 5.84 10.71
CA HIS A 100 2.49 7.11 10.71
C HIS A 100 2.67 7.67 9.29
N LEU A 101 2.95 6.80 8.31
CA LEU A 101 2.99 7.19 6.89
C LEU A 101 1.63 7.76 6.43
N PHE A 102 0.53 7.04 6.68
CA PHE A 102 -0.81 7.46 6.26
C PHE A 102 -1.24 8.76 6.92
N ASP A 103 -0.96 8.91 8.21
CA ASP A 103 -1.23 10.14 8.95
C ASP A 103 -0.39 11.31 8.44
N SER A 104 0.89 11.09 8.17
CA SER A 104 1.79 12.10 7.62
C SER A 104 1.29 12.58 6.25
N ILE A 105 0.89 11.67 5.35
CA ILE A 105 0.31 12.02 4.06
C ILE A 105 -0.99 12.82 4.25
N THR A 106 -1.87 12.36 5.11
CA THR A 106 -3.16 13.02 5.38
C THR A 106 -2.97 14.42 5.93
N THR A 107 -2.06 14.58 6.89
CA THR A 107 -1.72 15.88 7.49
C THR A 107 -1.11 16.82 6.45
N PHE A 108 -0.19 16.34 5.64
CA PHE A 108 0.38 17.10 4.53
C PHE A 108 -0.70 17.61 3.56
N LEU A 109 -1.59 16.74 3.10
CA LEU A 109 -2.67 17.11 2.18
C LEU A 109 -3.66 18.10 2.82
N LYS A 110 -4.00 17.93 4.10
CA LYS A 110 -4.85 18.88 4.84
C LYS A 110 -4.18 20.26 4.96
N ASN A 111 -2.88 20.31 5.25
CA ASN A 111 -2.13 21.56 5.35
C ASN A 111 -2.04 22.26 3.98
N ALA A 112 -1.73 21.52 2.92
CA ALA A 112 -1.73 22.06 1.56
C ALA A 112 -3.11 22.62 1.16
N ALA A 113 -4.18 21.93 1.53
CA ALA A 113 -5.56 22.36 1.25
C ALA A 113 -5.98 23.61 2.04
N GLN A 114 -5.28 24.01 3.11
CA GLN A 114 -5.54 25.28 3.81
C GLN A 114 -5.17 26.49 2.94
N ASN A 115 -4.14 26.37 2.14
CA ASN A 115 -3.69 27.44 1.26
C ASN A 115 -4.56 27.51 0.01
N GLN A 116 -4.78 26.38 -0.66
CA GLN A 116 -5.53 26.29 -1.90
C GLN A 116 -6.32 24.98 -1.95
N PRO A 117 -7.61 25.00 -2.38
CA PRO A 117 -8.38 23.75 -2.49
C PRO A 117 -7.66 22.75 -3.39
N LEU A 118 -7.72 21.46 -3.02
CA LEU A 118 -7.10 20.37 -3.78
C LEU A 118 -8.17 19.50 -4.41
N MET A 119 -7.97 19.13 -5.67
CA MET A 119 -8.69 18.05 -6.32
C MET A 119 -7.68 16.96 -6.68
N MET A 120 -7.89 15.77 -6.16
CA MET A 120 -7.06 14.59 -6.46
C MET A 120 -7.90 13.58 -7.22
N VAL A 121 -7.40 13.14 -8.35
CA VAL A 121 -8.05 12.15 -9.21
C VAL A 121 -7.25 10.85 -9.16
N LEU A 122 -7.92 9.76 -8.80
CA LEU A 122 -7.39 8.41 -8.86
C LEU A 122 -8.16 7.65 -9.95
N ASP A 123 -7.53 7.49 -11.11
CA ASP A 123 -8.16 6.88 -12.28
C ASP A 123 -7.86 5.38 -12.33
N ASP A 124 -8.82 4.60 -12.82
CA ASP A 124 -8.76 3.16 -13.00
C ASP A 124 -8.48 2.37 -11.69
N LEU A 125 -9.13 2.75 -10.57
CA LEU A 125 -8.97 2.15 -9.23
C LEU A 125 -9.21 0.62 -9.15
N HIS A 126 -9.83 0.01 -10.16
CA HIS A 126 -9.96 -1.45 -10.25
C HIS A 126 -8.62 -2.16 -10.46
N TRP A 127 -7.56 -1.43 -10.80
CA TRP A 127 -6.18 -1.92 -10.87
C TRP A 127 -5.28 -1.43 -9.71
N ALA A 128 -5.88 -0.79 -8.68
CA ALA A 128 -5.11 -0.29 -7.56
C ALA A 128 -4.56 -1.42 -6.69
N ASP A 129 -3.33 -1.25 -6.22
CA ASP A 129 -2.72 -2.11 -5.20
C ASP A 129 -3.45 -1.96 -3.85
N ARG A 130 -3.29 -2.97 -2.97
CA ARG A 130 -3.98 -2.98 -1.68
C ARG A 130 -3.55 -1.84 -0.78
N SER A 131 -2.28 -1.51 -0.77
CA SER A 131 -1.72 -0.41 0.01
C SER A 131 -2.30 0.94 -0.40
N SER A 132 -2.48 1.18 -1.72
CA SER A 132 -3.17 2.36 -2.25
C SER A 132 -4.62 2.45 -1.79
N LEU A 133 -5.34 1.34 -1.76
CA LEU A 133 -6.73 1.29 -1.30
C LEU A 133 -6.86 1.51 0.20
N LEU A 134 -5.95 0.98 1.01
CA LEU A 134 -5.91 1.22 2.46
C LEU A 134 -5.65 2.70 2.78
N LEU A 135 -4.74 3.36 2.04
CA LEU A 135 -4.52 4.80 2.18
C LEU A 135 -5.77 5.61 1.77
N LEU A 136 -6.48 5.18 0.71
CA LEU A 136 -7.74 5.78 0.30
C LEU A 136 -8.81 5.71 1.40
N GLU A 137 -8.96 4.56 2.04
CA GLU A 137 -9.90 4.38 3.16
C GLU A 137 -9.53 5.25 4.36
N PHE A 138 -8.23 5.28 4.68
CA PHE A 138 -7.73 6.10 5.78
C PHE A 138 -8.01 7.59 5.54
N LEU A 139 -7.62 8.08 4.37
CA LEU A 139 -7.81 9.48 4.00
C LEU A 139 -9.30 9.87 3.98
N ALA A 140 -10.18 9.03 3.42
CA ALA A 140 -11.61 9.31 3.35
C ALA A 140 -12.25 9.54 4.73
N ARG A 141 -11.80 8.81 5.77
CA ARG A 141 -12.26 9.00 7.15
C ARG A 141 -11.77 10.31 7.77
N GLU A 142 -10.59 10.74 7.33
CA GLU A 142 -9.89 11.89 7.89
C GLU A 142 -10.19 13.21 7.15
N LEU A 143 -10.81 13.18 5.97
CA LEU A 143 -11.07 14.38 5.16
C LEU A 143 -11.88 15.44 5.90
N GLY A 144 -12.91 15.04 6.66
CA GLY A 144 -13.73 15.94 7.48
C GLY A 144 -14.14 17.19 6.73
N GLU A 145 -13.75 18.37 7.24
CA GLU A 145 -14.01 19.70 6.66
C GLU A 145 -12.86 20.22 5.76
N ALA A 146 -11.90 19.36 5.41
CA ALA A 146 -10.78 19.77 4.55
C ALA A 146 -11.26 20.17 3.14
N ARG A 147 -10.64 21.18 2.55
CA ARG A 147 -10.96 21.64 1.18
C ARG A 147 -10.32 20.69 0.14
N ILE A 148 -10.63 19.41 0.24
CA ILE A 148 -10.11 18.35 -0.63
C ILE A 148 -11.28 17.66 -1.32
N LEU A 149 -11.24 17.56 -2.65
CA LEU A 149 -12.10 16.72 -3.45
C LEU A 149 -11.31 15.54 -3.99
N LEU A 150 -11.64 14.35 -3.51
CA LEU A 150 -11.04 13.10 -3.99
C LEU A 150 -11.99 12.41 -4.95
N VAL A 151 -11.57 12.22 -6.19
CA VAL A 151 -12.35 11.58 -7.26
C VAL A 151 -11.69 10.27 -7.64
N GLY A 152 -12.35 9.15 -7.38
CA GLY A 152 -11.91 7.84 -7.82
C GLY A 152 -12.76 7.35 -9.01
N CYS A 153 -12.13 6.82 -10.06
CA CYS A 153 -12.80 6.21 -11.20
C CYS A 153 -12.56 4.71 -11.23
N TYR A 154 -13.59 3.92 -11.51
CA TYR A 154 -13.44 2.48 -11.67
C TYR A 154 -14.50 1.89 -12.62
N ARG A 155 -14.26 0.64 -13.08
CA ARG A 155 -15.19 -0.14 -13.89
C ARG A 155 -15.93 -1.12 -12.99
N ASP A 156 -17.24 -1.15 -13.05
CA ASP A 156 -18.06 -2.11 -12.31
C ASP A 156 -18.08 -3.50 -12.95
N THR A 157 -17.86 -3.58 -14.27
CA THR A 157 -17.74 -4.84 -15.01
C THR A 157 -16.55 -5.69 -14.58
N ASP A 158 -15.49 -5.06 -14.10
CA ASP A 158 -14.21 -5.71 -13.76
C ASP A 158 -14.18 -6.15 -12.28
N LEU A 159 -15.22 -5.81 -11.49
CA LEU A 159 -15.30 -6.13 -10.07
C LEU A 159 -15.98 -7.47 -9.82
N SER A 160 -15.24 -8.47 -9.40
CA SER A 160 -15.77 -9.69 -8.79
C SER A 160 -16.14 -9.46 -7.31
N ARG A 161 -16.86 -10.42 -6.70
CA ARG A 161 -17.13 -10.37 -5.25
C ARG A 161 -15.90 -10.47 -4.38
N GLN A 162 -14.82 -11.01 -4.90
CA GLN A 162 -13.54 -11.20 -4.20
C GLN A 162 -12.51 -10.11 -4.53
N HIS A 163 -12.89 -9.15 -5.37
CA HIS A 163 -12.00 -8.08 -5.77
C HIS A 163 -11.73 -7.13 -4.58
N ILE A 164 -10.45 -6.80 -4.34
CA ILE A 164 -10.03 -5.96 -3.20
C ILE A 164 -10.75 -4.60 -3.14
N LEU A 165 -10.98 -3.95 -4.27
CA LEU A 165 -11.75 -2.70 -4.34
C LEU A 165 -13.20 -2.86 -3.85
N THR A 166 -13.80 -4.05 -3.96
CA THR A 166 -15.17 -4.29 -3.48
C THR A 166 -15.27 -4.14 -1.97
N GLU A 167 -14.26 -4.62 -1.23
CA GLU A 167 -14.16 -4.44 0.22
C GLU A 167 -13.98 -2.97 0.59
N THR A 168 -13.06 -2.28 -0.08
CA THR A 168 -12.82 -0.84 0.09
C THR A 168 -14.08 -0.01 -0.15
N LEU A 169 -14.82 -0.28 -1.22
CA LEU A 169 -16.10 0.41 -1.52
C LEU A 169 -17.14 0.18 -0.42
N ALA A 170 -17.19 -1.02 0.16
CA ALA A 170 -18.08 -1.33 1.28
C ALA A 170 -17.71 -0.53 2.54
N GLN A 171 -16.43 -0.33 2.82
CA GLN A 171 -15.97 0.53 3.92
C GLN A 171 -16.26 2.01 3.63
N LEU A 172 -15.90 2.51 2.46
CA LEU A 172 -16.13 3.89 2.05
C LEU A 172 -17.62 4.28 2.04
N SER A 173 -18.51 3.34 1.72
CA SER A 173 -19.96 3.60 1.69
C SER A 173 -20.56 3.97 3.05
N ARG A 174 -19.82 3.72 4.15
CA ARG A 174 -20.22 4.08 5.51
C ARG A 174 -19.82 5.51 5.88
N GLU A 175 -18.94 6.11 5.09
CA GLU A 175 -18.45 7.46 5.37
C GLU A 175 -19.43 8.53 4.87
N PRO A 176 -19.80 9.53 5.69
CA PRO A 176 -20.78 10.55 5.30
C PRO A 176 -20.38 11.38 4.08
N VAL A 177 -19.08 11.52 3.84
CA VAL A 177 -18.52 12.29 2.72
C VAL A 177 -18.53 11.51 1.40
N PHE A 178 -18.74 10.20 1.44
CA PHE A 178 -18.70 9.35 0.26
C PHE A 178 -19.93 9.57 -0.64
N ARG A 179 -19.66 9.66 -1.95
CA ARG A 179 -20.71 9.69 -3.00
C ARG A 179 -20.29 8.79 -4.14
N ARG A 180 -21.23 8.02 -4.63
CA ARG A 180 -21.06 7.15 -5.79
C ARG A 180 -21.96 7.63 -6.90
N GLN A 181 -21.37 8.00 -8.04
CA GLN A 181 -22.07 8.44 -9.24
C GLN A 181 -21.89 7.40 -10.35
N VAL A 182 -22.97 6.81 -10.79
CA VAL A 182 -22.99 5.88 -11.93
C VAL A 182 -23.16 6.70 -13.21
N LEU A 183 -22.21 6.58 -14.13
CA LEU A 183 -22.33 7.12 -15.48
C LEU A 183 -23.00 6.08 -16.37
N ARG A 184 -23.96 6.56 -17.15
CA ARG A 184 -24.69 5.76 -18.14
C ARG A 184 -24.40 6.29 -19.53
N GLY A 185 -24.70 5.50 -20.56
CA GLY A 185 -24.64 5.93 -21.95
C GLY A 185 -25.49 7.18 -22.20
N LEU A 186 -25.13 7.94 -23.22
CA LEU A 186 -25.91 9.05 -23.71
C LEU A 186 -27.30 8.58 -24.07
N SER A 187 -28.32 9.40 -23.86
CA SER A 187 -29.65 9.10 -24.37
C SER A 187 -29.65 9.19 -25.90
N GLN A 188 -30.72 8.67 -26.55
CA GLN A 188 -30.83 8.72 -27.99
C GLN A 188 -30.88 10.17 -28.52
N ASP A 189 -31.49 11.07 -27.76
CA ASP A 189 -31.56 12.51 -28.12
C ASP A 189 -30.19 13.18 -27.97
N ASP A 190 -29.50 12.93 -26.84
CA ASP A 190 -28.15 13.43 -26.60
C ASP A 190 -27.14 12.90 -27.63
N LEU A 191 -27.36 11.70 -28.14
CA LEU A 191 -26.52 11.08 -29.17
C LEU A 191 -26.55 11.88 -30.48
N GLY A 192 -27.71 12.26 -30.94
CA GLY A 192 -27.85 13.08 -32.14
C GLY A 192 -27.16 14.44 -32.02
N GLU A 193 -27.27 15.07 -30.84
CA GLU A 193 -26.57 16.33 -30.52
C GLU A 193 -25.06 16.11 -30.48
N PHE A 194 -24.59 15.06 -29.81
CA PHE A 194 -23.15 14.71 -29.72
C PHE A 194 -22.54 14.54 -31.13
N ILE A 195 -23.21 13.80 -32.02
CA ILE A 195 -22.74 13.60 -33.39
C ILE A 195 -22.65 14.94 -34.14
N ASN A 196 -23.73 15.74 -34.05
CA ASN A 196 -23.75 17.06 -34.71
C ASN A 196 -22.63 17.96 -34.22
N LEU A 197 -22.39 18.01 -32.89
CA LEU A 197 -21.30 18.81 -32.31
C LEU A 197 -19.92 18.32 -32.70
N THR A 198 -19.75 17.00 -32.88
CA THR A 198 -18.44 16.37 -33.17
C THR A 198 -18.07 16.43 -34.65
N THR A 199 -19.06 16.26 -35.53
CA THR A 199 -18.85 16.13 -37.00
C THR A 199 -19.39 17.27 -37.83
N GLY A 200 -20.28 18.10 -37.27
CA GLY A 200 -21.05 19.09 -37.99
C GLY A 200 -22.16 18.51 -38.90
N VAL A 201 -22.40 17.20 -38.80
CA VAL A 201 -23.36 16.48 -39.65
C VAL A 201 -24.62 16.13 -38.85
N GLN A 202 -25.77 16.47 -39.31
CA GLN A 202 -27.05 15.99 -38.78
C GLN A 202 -27.42 14.64 -39.41
N LEU A 203 -27.46 13.61 -38.59
CA LEU A 203 -27.84 12.28 -39.06
C LEU A 203 -29.36 12.13 -39.13
N PRO A 204 -29.87 11.39 -40.16
CA PRO A 204 -31.25 10.94 -40.19
C PRO A 204 -31.63 10.09 -38.97
N GLN A 205 -32.89 10.18 -38.52
CA GLN A 205 -33.34 9.50 -37.31
C GLN A 205 -33.09 7.98 -37.36
N ASN A 206 -33.36 7.32 -38.49
CA ASN A 206 -33.15 5.88 -38.66
C ASN A 206 -31.68 5.45 -38.49
N LEU A 207 -30.71 6.28 -38.88
CA LEU A 207 -29.30 6.00 -38.71
C LEU A 207 -28.90 6.25 -37.22
N ASN A 208 -29.43 7.31 -36.58
CA ASN A 208 -29.25 7.56 -35.16
C ASN A 208 -29.78 6.40 -34.32
N ASP A 209 -30.96 5.87 -34.65
CA ASP A 209 -31.59 4.70 -34.00
C ASP A 209 -30.69 3.46 -34.12
N THR A 210 -30.14 3.23 -35.31
CA THR A 210 -29.25 2.11 -35.58
C THR A 210 -27.93 2.24 -34.80
N LEU A 211 -27.30 3.41 -34.81
CA LEU A 211 -26.08 3.69 -34.05
C LEU A 211 -26.31 3.53 -32.54
N PHE A 212 -27.43 4.02 -32.04
CA PHE A 212 -27.81 3.85 -30.65
C PHE A 212 -27.97 2.37 -30.27
N ALA A 213 -28.63 1.59 -31.11
CA ALA A 213 -28.83 0.16 -30.86
C ALA A 213 -27.52 -0.64 -30.83
N HIS A 214 -26.48 -0.22 -31.57
CA HIS A 214 -25.18 -0.86 -31.58
C HIS A 214 -24.23 -0.39 -30.44
N THR A 215 -24.40 0.84 -29.98
CA THR A 215 -23.48 1.44 -29.02
C THR A 215 -24.03 1.57 -27.61
N GLU A 216 -25.37 1.38 -27.46
CA GLU A 216 -26.14 1.61 -26.24
C GLU A 216 -25.81 3.01 -25.59
N GLY A 217 -25.50 3.97 -26.47
CA GLY A 217 -25.13 5.33 -26.07
C GLY A 217 -23.71 5.46 -25.51
N ASN A 218 -22.83 4.47 -25.65
CA ASN A 218 -21.45 4.55 -25.20
C ASN A 218 -20.67 5.58 -26.06
N PRO A 219 -20.20 6.70 -25.47
CA PRO A 219 -19.59 7.80 -26.23
C PRO A 219 -18.30 7.40 -26.95
N PHE A 220 -17.50 6.52 -26.35
CA PHE A 220 -16.25 6.07 -26.97
C PHE A 220 -16.56 5.22 -28.22
N PHE A 221 -17.43 4.22 -28.07
CA PHE A 221 -17.80 3.37 -29.19
C PHE A 221 -18.42 4.19 -30.32
N MET A 222 -19.27 5.13 -29.98
CA MET A 222 -19.86 6.07 -30.94
C MET A 222 -18.78 6.89 -31.67
N THR A 223 -17.85 7.47 -30.95
CA THR A 223 -16.77 8.27 -31.53
C THR A 223 -15.94 7.44 -32.50
N GLU A 224 -15.65 6.20 -32.15
CA GLU A 224 -14.85 5.29 -32.99
C GLU A 224 -15.62 4.92 -34.29
N ILE A 225 -16.92 4.63 -34.20
CA ILE A 225 -17.76 4.37 -35.41
C ILE A 225 -17.80 5.61 -36.30
N ILE A 226 -18.06 6.79 -35.73
CA ILE A 226 -18.14 8.04 -36.50
C ILE A 226 -16.82 8.32 -37.21
N ARG A 227 -15.68 8.13 -36.54
CA ARG A 227 -14.36 8.28 -37.16
C ARG A 227 -14.17 7.30 -38.31
N LEU A 228 -14.50 6.03 -38.08
CA LEU A 228 -14.41 5.00 -39.12
C LEU A 228 -15.23 5.38 -40.36
N LEU A 229 -16.48 5.78 -40.16
CA LEU A 229 -17.37 6.18 -41.26
C LEU A 229 -16.96 7.49 -41.93
N SER A 230 -16.38 8.43 -41.19
CA SER A 230 -15.82 9.66 -41.74
C SER A 230 -14.59 9.41 -42.61
N GLU A 231 -13.67 8.59 -42.12
CA GLU A 231 -12.46 8.21 -42.82
C GLU A 231 -12.72 7.33 -44.04
N SER A 232 -13.81 6.52 -44.05
CA SER A 232 -14.23 5.77 -45.23
C SER A 232 -14.95 6.62 -46.27
N GLY A 233 -15.31 7.87 -45.93
CA GLY A 233 -16.10 8.73 -46.81
C GLY A 233 -17.59 8.35 -46.86
N GLU A 234 -18.08 7.46 -45.97
CA GLU A 234 -19.43 7.01 -45.92
C GLU A 234 -20.40 8.00 -45.23
N LEU A 235 -19.84 8.98 -44.47
CA LEU A 235 -20.60 10.10 -43.86
C LEU A 235 -20.80 11.27 -44.82
N THR A 236 -20.87 11.04 -46.14
CA THR A 236 -21.20 12.11 -47.09
C THR A 236 -22.72 12.22 -47.28
N ALA A 237 -23.20 13.41 -47.62
CA ALA A 237 -24.62 13.67 -47.83
C ALA A 237 -25.27 12.74 -48.87
N GLU A 238 -24.49 12.18 -49.77
CA GLU A 238 -24.95 11.25 -50.83
C GLU A 238 -25.21 9.82 -50.30
N HIS A 239 -24.44 9.37 -49.29
CA HIS A 239 -24.55 8.01 -48.72
C HIS A 239 -25.50 7.95 -47.51
N ILE A 240 -25.70 9.06 -46.79
CA ILE A 240 -26.59 9.14 -45.62
C ILE A 240 -28.07 8.86 -45.96
N GLY A 241 -28.46 8.95 -47.24
CA GLY A 241 -29.84 8.72 -47.71
C GLY A 241 -30.24 7.25 -47.91
N THR A 242 -29.28 6.30 -47.86
CA THR A 242 -29.54 4.88 -48.11
C THR A 242 -29.08 4.01 -46.94
N PRO A 243 -29.95 3.62 -46.01
CA PRO A 243 -29.58 2.84 -44.79
C PRO A 243 -28.96 1.48 -45.10
N GLU A 244 -29.16 0.94 -46.28
CA GLU A 244 -28.69 -0.39 -46.72
C GLU A 244 -27.19 -0.45 -47.08
N GLY A 245 -26.50 0.71 -47.13
CA GLY A 245 -25.08 0.83 -47.53
C GLY A 245 -24.05 0.89 -46.39
N ILE A 246 -24.46 1.32 -45.21
CA ILE A 246 -23.51 1.53 -44.10
C ILE A 246 -23.39 0.26 -43.27
N LYS A 247 -22.22 -0.40 -43.31
CA LYS A 247 -21.91 -1.55 -42.46
C LYS A 247 -21.34 -1.06 -41.13
N ILE A 248 -22.15 -1.06 -40.07
CA ILE A 248 -21.71 -0.76 -38.72
C ILE A 248 -21.15 -2.05 -38.10
N PRO A 249 -19.88 -2.05 -37.63
CA PRO A 249 -19.30 -3.18 -36.93
C PRO A 249 -20.09 -3.56 -35.66
N ALA A 250 -20.14 -4.87 -35.38
CA ALA A 250 -20.95 -5.38 -34.27
C ALA A 250 -20.42 -5.05 -32.88
N GLY A 251 -19.13 -4.63 -32.76
CA GLY A 251 -18.51 -4.34 -31.50
C GLY A 251 -17.33 -3.36 -31.59
N VAL A 252 -16.99 -2.73 -30.47
CA VAL A 252 -15.92 -1.72 -30.40
C VAL A 252 -14.56 -2.28 -30.83
N ARG A 253 -14.24 -3.53 -30.52
CA ARG A 253 -12.99 -4.19 -30.93
C ARG A 253 -12.88 -4.33 -32.45
N GLU A 254 -13.96 -4.66 -33.12
CA GLU A 254 -14.02 -4.74 -34.59
C GLU A 254 -13.76 -3.36 -35.20
N VAL A 255 -14.33 -2.30 -34.64
CA VAL A 255 -14.07 -0.92 -35.08
C VAL A 255 -12.61 -0.55 -34.93
N ILE A 256 -12.02 -0.84 -33.76
CA ILE A 256 -10.61 -0.59 -33.48
C ILE A 256 -9.74 -1.40 -34.48
N GLY A 257 -10.01 -2.69 -34.67
CA GLY A 257 -9.28 -3.54 -35.62
C GLY A 257 -9.35 -3.02 -37.05
N GLN A 258 -10.50 -2.54 -37.51
CA GLN A 258 -10.63 -1.93 -38.85
C GLN A 258 -9.83 -0.63 -38.99
N ARG A 259 -9.68 0.15 -37.91
CA ARG A 259 -8.84 1.35 -37.90
C ARG A 259 -7.35 0.98 -37.89
N LEU A 260 -6.94 -0.01 -37.12
CA LEU A 260 -5.57 -0.53 -37.09
C LEU A 260 -5.15 -1.03 -38.49
N ASN A 261 -6.05 -1.70 -39.22
CA ASN A 261 -5.79 -2.17 -40.58
C ASN A 261 -5.54 -1.06 -41.61
N ARG A 262 -5.79 0.22 -41.29
CA ARG A 262 -5.50 1.37 -42.16
C ARG A 262 -4.14 1.99 -41.94
N LEU A 263 -3.49 1.65 -40.84
CA LEU A 263 -2.13 2.10 -40.54
C LEU A 263 -1.11 1.37 -41.42
N SER A 264 0.06 1.96 -41.58
CA SER A 264 1.19 1.27 -42.15
C SER A 264 1.54 0.01 -41.34
N GLU A 265 2.02 -1.04 -41.98
CA GLU A 265 2.49 -2.27 -41.32
C GLU A 265 3.48 -1.97 -40.19
N ARG A 266 4.42 -1.04 -40.45
CA ARG A 266 5.40 -0.58 -39.49
C ARG A 266 4.75 0.10 -38.27
N CYS A 267 3.78 0.95 -38.48
CA CYS A 267 3.05 1.61 -37.39
C CYS A 267 2.34 0.57 -36.50
N ASN A 268 1.71 -0.43 -37.10
CA ASN A 268 1.09 -1.52 -36.34
C ASN A 268 2.09 -2.34 -35.52
N GLU A 269 3.28 -2.64 -36.08
CA GLU A 269 4.34 -3.35 -35.34
C GLU A 269 4.85 -2.54 -34.15
N VAL A 270 5.04 -1.23 -34.33
CA VAL A 270 5.45 -0.30 -33.27
C VAL A 270 4.37 -0.22 -32.18
N LEU A 271 3.10 -0.06 -32.55
CA LEU A 271 1.98 -0.04 -31.58
C LEU A 271 1.81 -1.36 -30.86
N THR A 272 2.01 -2.50 -31.54
CA THR A 272 1.98 -3.82 -30.89
C THR A 272 3.09 -3.93 -29.85
N THR A 273 4.30 -3.44 -30.14
CA THR A 273 5.38 -3.42 -29.15
C THR A 273 5.04 -2.48 -27.99
N ALA A 274 4.53 -1.30 -28.28
CA ALA A 274 4.10 -0.34 -27.27
C ALA A 274 2.99 -0.88 -26.36
N SER A 275 2.04 -1.68 -26.90
CA SER A 275 0.94 -2.25 -26.11
C SER A 275 1.41 -3.24 -25.04
N ILE A 276 2.54 -3.92 -25.25
CA ILE A 276 3.15 -4.85 -24.29
C ILE A 276 4.04 -4.11 -23.27
N ILE A 277 4.58 -2.93 -23.62
CA ILE A 277 5.25 -2.07 -22.62
C ILE A 277 4.24 -1.60 -21.58
N GLY A 278 3.04 -1.20 -22.01
CA GLY A 278 1.98 -0.73 -21.13
C GLY A 278 1.14 0.38 -21.73
N ARG A 279 0.22 0.94 -20.94
CA ARG A 279 -0.65 2.03 -21.38
C ARG A 279 0.10 3.33 -21.65
N GLU A 280 1.11 3.63 -20.83
CA GLU A 280 2.03 4.76 -20.98
C GLU A 280 3.43 4.21 -21.28
N PHE A 281 4.13 4.75 -22.26
CA PHE A 281 5.45 4.27 -22.65
C PHE A 281 6.39 5.40 -23.02
N ASP A 282 7.69 5.17 -22.80
CA ASP A 282 8.78 6.08 -23.13
C ASP A 282 9.28 5.82 -24.56
N PHE A 283 9.42 6.87 -25.37
CA PHE A 283 9.95 6.78 -26.73
C PHE A 283 11.36 6.18 -26.77
N ARG A 284 12.20 6.45 -25.76
CA ARG A 284 13.56 5.90 -25.68
C ARG A 284 13.53 4.38 -25.51
N LEU A 285 12.63 3.85 -24.68
CA LEU A 285 12.44 2.41 -24.53
C LEU A 285 11.95 1.79 -25.84
N LEU A 286 10.96 2.43 -26.46
CA LEU A 286 10.43 2.00 -27.74
C LEU A 286 11.52 2.01 -28.85
N ASN A 287 12.43 2.98 -28.85
CA ASN A 287 13.55 3.07 -29.77
C ASN A 287 14.57 1.94 -29.56
N ILE A 288 14.90 1.61 -28.29
CA ILE A 288 15.78 0.45 -27.99
C ILE A 288 15.16 -0.85 -28.52
N LEU A 289 13.86 -1.05 -28.29
CA LEU A 289 13.15 -2.25 -28.73
C LEU A 289 13.02 -2.39 -30.24
N ASN A 290 13.00 -1.28 -30.96
CA ASN A 290 12.90 -1.23 -32.42
C ASN A 290 14.21 -0.83 -33.08
N GLY A 291 15.36 -1.18 -32.51
CA GLY A 291 16.69 -0.76 -32.93
C GLY A 291 17.09 -1.12 -34.41
N GLU A 292 16.28 -1.93 -35.10
CA GLU A 292 16.43 -2.19 -36.55
C GLU A 292 15.81 -1.07 -37.39
N ILE A 293 15.02 -0.18 -36.81
CA ILE A 293 14.35 0.94 -37.46
C ILE A 293 15.11 2.22 -37.14
N PHE A 294 15.37 3.05 -38.16
CA PHE A 294 15.97 4.37 -37.92
C PHE A 294 15.01 5.23 -37.05
N GLU A 295 15.56 5.96 -36.08
CA GLU A 295 14.82 6.79 -35.15
C GLU A 295 13.79 7.74 -35.83
N GLU A 296 14.17 8.32 -37.00
CA GLU A 296 13.27 9.17 -37.80
C GLU A 296 12.03 8.40 -38.30
N GLN A 297 12.21 7.13 -38.69
CA GLN A 297 11.12 6.29 -39.18
C GLN A 297 10.22 5.81 -38.01
N LEU A 298 10.81 5.58 -36.82
CA LEU A 298 10.07 5.30 -35.63
C LEU A 298 9.20 6.50 -35.22
N LEU A 299 9.78 7.71 -35.25
CA LEU A 299 9.05 8.94 -34.96
C LEU A 299 7.91 9.15 -35.97
N GLN A 300 8.10 8.85 -37.25
CA GLN A 300 7.04 8.91 -38.28
C GLN A 300 5.88 7.92 -37.92
N SER A 301 6.20 6.69 -37.46
CA SER A 301 5.19 5.72 -37.05
C SER A 301 4.40 6.20 -35.81
N VAL A 302 5.09 6.79 -34.83
CA VAL A 302 4.45 7.39 -33.66
C VAL A 302 3.55 8.57 -34.06
N GLN A 303 4.02 9.45 -34.96
CA GLN A 303 3.21 10.56 -35.48
C GLN A 303 1.98 10.08 -36.27
N GLU A 304 2.13 9.00 -37.06
CA GLU A 304 1.02 8.35 -37.75
C GLU A 304 -0.03 7.90 -36.70
N ALA A 305 0.37 7.18 -35.66
CA ALA A 305 -0.51 6.72 -34.58
C ALA A 305 -1.21 7.88 -33.83
N VAL A 306 -0.48 8.99 -33.59
CA VAL A 306 -1.05 10.22 -33.01
C VAL A 306 -2.10 10.84 -33.94
N SER A 307 -1.81 10.92 -35.26
CA SER A 307 -2.75 11.49 -36.24
C SER A 307 -4.03 10.69 -36.37
N PHE A 308 -3.96 9.36 -36.16
CA PHE A 308 -5.11 8.46 -36.05
C PHE A 308 -5.76 8.43 -34.66
N HIS A 309 -5.29 9.24 -33.71
CA HIS A 309 -5.81 9.31 -32.32
C HIS A 309 -5.87 7.94 -31.63
N LEU A 310 -4.84 7.11 -31.84
CA LEU A 310 -4.69 5.84 -31.12
C LEU A 310 -3.81 6.02 -29.89
N ILE A 311 -2.83 6.91 -30.00
CA ILE A 311 -1.98 7.36 -28.89
C ILE A 311 -1.96 8.89 -28.83
N GLU A 312 -1.51 9.45 -27.72
CA GLU A 312 -1.32 10.89 -27.50
C GLU A 312 -0.06 11.14 -26.68
N GLU A 313 0.52 12.35 -26.79
CA GLU A 313 1.62 12.77 -25.91
C GLU A 313 1.11 13.02 -24.50
N VAL A 314 1.86 12.60 -23.49
CA VAL A 314 1.53 12.87 -22.07
C VAL A 314 1.86 14.34 -21.78
N PRO A 315 0.88 15.16 -21.35
CA PRO A 315 1.09 16.58 -21.13
C PRO A 315 2.22 16.86 -20.11
N GLY A 316 3.17 17.72 -20.49
CA GLY A 316 4.28 18.13 -19.64
C GLY A 316 5.42 17.11 -19.49
N ARG A 317 5.37 15.99 -20.20
CA ARG A 317 6.43 14.97 -20.22
C ARG A 317 6.92 14.76 -21.64
N MET A 318 8.12 15.25 -21.94
CA MET A 318 8.74 15.05 -23.24
C MET A 318 9.01 13.56 -23.48
N ASP A 319 8.82 13.09 -24.73
CA ASP A 319 9.07 11.71 -25.19
C ASP A 319 8.23 10.62 -24.48
N ARG A 320 7.12 11.02 -23.82
CA ARG A 320 6.16 10.08 -23.22
C ARG A 320 4.84 10.09 -23.99
N TYR A 321 4.39 8.91 -24.32
CA TYR A 321 3.14 8.66 -25.04
C TYR A 321 2.23 7.74 -24.24
N GLN A 322 0.92 7.85 -24.47
CA GLN A 322 -0.06 6.94 -23.87
C GLN A 322 -1.12 6.56 -24.89
N PHE A 323 -1.69 5.37 -24.76
CA PHE A 323 -2.87 4.99 -25.51
C PHE A 323 -4.06 5.86 -25.10
N VAL A 324 -4.78 6.42 -26.09
CA VAL A 324 -5.95 7.27 -25.84
C VAL A 324 -7.01 6.53 -25.02
N HIS A 325 -7.16 5.22 -25.29
CA HIS A 325 -8.06 4.37 -24.54
C HIS A 325 -7.47 2.98 -24.32
N ALA A 326 -7.70 2.40 -23.11
CA ALA A 326 -7.20 1.08 -22.75
C ALA A 326 -7.69 -0.03 -23.72
N LEU A 327 -8.90 0.08 -24.27
CA LEU A 327 -9.40 -0.88 -25.28
C LEU A 327 -8.54 -0.93 -26.55
N VAL A 328 -7.86 0.16 -26.93
CA VAL A 328 -6.94 0.16 -28.09
C VAL A 328 -5.71 -0.68 -27.74
N GLN A 329 -5.12 -0.47 -26.56
CA GLN A 329 -4.00 -1.28 -26.06
C GLN A 329 -4.40 -2.76 -25.97
N GLN A 330 -5.52 -3.07 -25.30
CA GLN A 330 -6.01 -4.44 -25.13
C GLN A 330 -6.23 -5.15 -26.48
N THR A 331 -6.82 -4.47 -27.46
CA THR A 331 -7.03 -5.05 -28.80
C THR A 331 -5.71 -5.45 -29.45
N LEU A 332 -4.68 -4.58 -29.35
CA LEU A 332 -3.34 -4.87 -29.87
C LEU A 332 -2.65 -6.02 -29.12
N THR A 333 -2.76 -6.05 -27.80
CA THR A 333 -2.17 -7.10 -26.95
C THR A 333 -2.81 -8.46 -27.23
N GLU A 334 -4.14 -8.53 -27.40
CA GLU A 334 -4.86 -9.77 -27.69
C GLU A 334 -4.52 -10.36 -29.07
N GLU A 335 -4.07 -9.55 -30.04
CA GLU A 335 -3.61 -10.01 -31.35
C GLU A 335 -2.22 -10.66 -31.30
N VAL A 336 -1.46 -10.47 -30.21
CA VAL A 336 -0.12 -11.03 -30.05
C VAL A 336 -0.20 -12.51 -29.64
N THR A 337 0.48 -13.36 -30.39
CA THR A 337 0.57 -14.79 -30.02
C THR A 337 1.38 -14.94 -28.74
N THR A 338 1.04 -15.92 -27.89
CA THR A 338 1.74 -16.22 -26.63
C THR A 338 3.26 -16.29 -26.79
N SER A 339 3.76 -16.96 -27.83
CA SER A 339 5.20 -17.06 -28.08
C SER A 339 5.87 -15.72 -28.42
N ARG A 340 5.16 -14.81 -29.10
CA ARG A 340 5.64 -13.46 -29.40
C ARG A 340 5.58 -12.58 -28.15
N ASN A 341 4.51 -12.72 -27.36
CA ASN A 341 4.32 -11.99 -26.10
C ASN A 341 5.48 -12.24 -25.12
N VAL A 342 5.77 -13.51 -24.82
CA VAL A 342 6.91 -13.91 -23.95
C VAL A 342 8.23 -13.32 -24.42
N ARG A 343 8.50 -13.32 -25.72
CA ARG A 343 9.75 -12.76 -26.29
C ARG A 343 9.77 -11.23 -26.23
N LEU A 344 8.62 -10.57 -26.36
CA LEU A 344 8.54 -9.11 -26.21
C LEU A 344 8.81 -8.73 -24.75
N HIS A 345 8.21 -9.41 -23.77
CA HIS A 345 8.53 -9.20 -22.37
C HIS A 345 10.02 -9.40 -22.06
N ALA A 346 10.66 -10.44 -22.64
CA ALA A 346 12.09 -10.65 -22.49
C ALA A 346 12.91 -9.45 -22.99
N ARG A 347 12.60 -8.96 -24.19
CA ARG A 347 13.28 -7.80 -24.78
C ARG A 347 13.03 -6.52 -23.98
N ILE A 348 11.83 -6.34 -23.47
CA ILE A 348 11.46 -5.18 -22.63
C ILE A 348 12.28 -5.21 -21.34
N ALA A 349 12.36 -6.35 -20.65
CA ALA A 349 13.15 -6.49 -19.44
C ALA A 349 14.63 -6.12 -19.67
N GLU A 350 15.25 -6.66 -20.72
CA GLU A 350 16.64 -6.35 -21.08
C GLU A 350 16.83 -4.87 -21.45
N ALA A 351 15.87 -4.28 -22.18
CA ALA A 351 15.90 -2.88 -22.56
C ALA A 351 15.72 -1.93 -21.37
N LEU A 352 14.88 -2.28 -20.40
CA LEU A 352 14.71 -1.53 -19.16
C LEU A 352 15.99 -1.55 -18.30
N GLU A 353 16.64 -2.70 -18.15
CA GLU A 353 17.94 -2.78 -17.46
C GLU A 353 19.00 -1.88 -18.13
N GLN A 354 19.02 -1.85 -19.46
CA GLN A 354 19.94 -1.00 -20.20
C GLN A 354 19.60 0.49 -20.03
N LEU A 355 18.34 0.85 -20.14
CA LEU A 355 17.86 2.25 -20.08
C LEU A 355 18.09 2.86 -18.70
N TYR A 356 17.85 2.07 -17.66
CA TYR A 356 17.93 2.51 -16.25
C TYR A 356 19.15 1.95 -15.51
N ALA A 357 20.23 1.59 -16.21
CA ALA A 357 21.43 0.98 -15.63
C ALA A 357 22.03 1.75 -14.42
N ALA A 358 21.82 3.07 -14.35
CA ALA A 358 22.29 3.90 -13.22
C ALA A 358 21.43 3.78 -11.95
N ASP A 359 20.19 3.34 -12.07
CA ASP A 359 19.22 3.20 -10.97
C ASP A 359 18.20 2.08 -11.30
N VAL A 360 18.70 0.92 -11.64
CA VAL A 360 17.89 -0.23 -12.06
C VAL A 360 16.98 -0.75 -10.95
N GLU A 361 17.42 -0.61 -9.70
CA GLU A 361 16.63 -1.04 -8.54
C GLU A 361 15.34 -0.24 -8.37
N ALA A 362 15.30 1.02 -8.84
CA ALA A 362 14.08 1.81 -8.84
C ALA A 362 12.97 1.22 -9.72
N GLN A 363 13.34 0.40 -10.70
CA GLN A 363 12.43 -0.28 -11.63
C GLN A 363 12.21 -1.76 -11.26
N ALA A 364 12.60 -2.19 -10.06
CA ALA A 364 12.60 -3.60 -9.69
C ALA A 364 11.23 -4.28 -9.81
N ALA A 365 10.14 -3.60 -9.49
CA ALA A 365 8.79 -4.14 -9.63
C ALA A 365 8.40 -4.36 -11.10
N GLU A 366 8.66 -3.37 -11.98
CA GLU A 366 8.42 -3.47 -13.42
C GLU A 366 9.30 -4.55 -14.06
N LEU A 367 10.55 -4.63 -13.65
CA LEU A 367 11.48 -5.68 -14.10
C LEU A 367 11.02 -7.07 -13.63
N ALA A 368 10.62 -7.22 -12.36
CA ALA A 368 10.09 -8.48 -11.85
C ALA A 368 8.88 -8.95 -12.64
N TYR A 369 7.96 -8.04 -12.99
CA TYR A 369 6.81 -8.34 -13.83
C TYR A 369 7.24 -8.85 -15.22
N HIS A 370 8.08 -8.09 -15.95
CA HIS A 370 8.49 -8.49 -17.29
C HIS A 370 9.34 -9.77 -17.30
N TYR A 371 10.18 -10.01 -16.27
CA TYR A 371 10.91 -11.27 -16.13
C TYR A 371 9.97 -12.44 -15.79
N SER A 372 8.90 -12.22 -15.04
CA SER A 372 7.89 -13.24 -14.76
C SER A 372 7.17 -13.68 -16.05
N GLU A 373 6.76 -12.73 -16.89
CA GLU A 373 6.14 -13.01 -18.19
C GLU A 373 7.12 -13.66 -19.20
N ALA A 374 8.43 -13.44 -19.02
CA ALA A 374 9.49 -13.96 -19.86
C ALA A 374 10.19 -15.20 -19.30
N GLU A 375 9.75 -15.76 -18.19
CA GLU A 375 10.39 -16.86 -17.45
C GLU A 375 10.77 -18.04 -18.36
N ALA A 376 9.87 -18.41 -19.27
CA ALA A 376 10.09 -19.52 -20.22
C ALA A 376 11.29 -19.34 -21.19
N VAL A 377 11.76 -18.11 -21.36
CA VAL A 377 12.86 -17.76 -22.29
C VAL A 377 14.12 -17.34 -21.53
N LEU A 378 13.99 -16.55 -20.48
CA LEU A 378 15.11 -15.96 -19.75
C LEU A 378 15.48 -16.73 -18.48
N GLY A 379 14.66 -17.72 -18.07
CA GLY A 379 14.83 -18.44 -16.81
C GLY A 379 14.45 -17.61 -15.60
N THR A 380 14.79 -18.09 -14.41
CA THR A 380 14.28 -17.57 -13.16
C THR A 380 15.25 -16.68 -12.37
N GLU A 381 16.56 -16.69 -12.71
CA GLU A 381 17.60 -16.00 -11.93
C GLU A 381 17.32 -14.49 -11.76
N ARG A 382 17.04 -13.79 -12.88
CA ARG A 382 16.73 -12.35 -12.86
C ARG A 382 15.38 -12.07 -12.19
N LEU A 383 14.40 -12.93 -12.44
CA LEU A 383 13.09 -12.86 -11.75
C LEU A 383 13.27 -12.90 -10.24
N GLY A 384 14.01 -13.87 -9.70
CA GLY A 384 14.29 -13.98 -8.28
C GLY A 384 15.02 -12.76 -7.72
N HIS A 385 16.01 -12.25 -8.45
CA HIS A 385 16.77 -11.07 -8.06
C HIS A 385 15.89 -9.81 -7.94
N PHE A 386 15.12 -9.48 -8.99
CA PHE A 386 14.29 -8.28 -8.98
C PHE A 386 13.06 -8.41 -8.08
N SER A 387 12.50 -9.61 -7.94
CA SER A 387 11.43 -9.88 -6.98
C SER A 387 11.90 -9.64 -5.53
N ARG A 388 13.14 -10.03 -5.17
CA ARG A 388 13.71 -9.74 -3.86
C ARG A 388 13.82 -8.23 -3.63
N ILE A 389 14.40 -7.48 -4.57
CA ILE A 389 14.56 -6.03 -4.45
C ILE A 389 13.20 -5.32 -4.37
N ALA A 390 12.24 -5.71 -5.22
CA ALA A 390 10.88 -5.16 -5.19
C ALA A 390 10.20 -5.42 -3.84
N GLY A 391 10.35 -6.64 -3.30
CA GLY A 391 9.80 -7.01 -2.01
C GLY A 391 10.44 -6.27 -0.83
N GLU A 392 11.76 -6.11 -0.82
CA GLU A 392 12.47 -5.32 0.20
C GLU A 392 12.05 -3.84 0.16
N ARG A 393 11.88 -3.27 -1.05
CA ARG A 393 11.38 -1.89 -1.20
C ARG A 393 9.93 -1.74 -0.77
N ALA A 394 9.07 -2.71 -1.10
CA ALA A 394 7.68 -2.72 -0.65
C ALA A 394 7.61 -2.81 0.89
N LEU A 395 8.46 -3.64 1.51
CA LEU A 395 8.56 -3.75 2.96
C LEU A 395 9.00 -2.42 3.59
N ALA A 396 10.02 -1.77 3.04
CA ALA A 396 10.50 -0.46 3.49
C ALA A 396 9.42 0.63 3.34
N ALA A 397 8.56 0.52 2.32
CA ALA A 397 7.41 1.40 2.12
C ALA A 397 6.15 0.98 2.92
N TYR A 398 6.26 0.01 3.83
CA TYR A 398 5.15 -0.53 4.64
C TYR A 398 3.99 -1.12 3.81
N ALA A 399 4.26 -1.50 2.58
CA ALA A 399 3.35 -2.17 1.65
C ALA A 399 3.47 -3.69 1.82
N PHE A 400 2.96 -4.20 2.94
CA PHE A 400 3.22 -5.57 3.38
C PHE A 400 2.58 -6.64 2.51
N ASP A 401 1.41 -6.36 1.94
CA ASP A 401 0.72 -7.27 1.01
C ASP A 401 1.55 -7.46 -0.26
N GLU A 402 2.06 -6.38 -0.83
CA GLU A 402 2.91 -6.38 -2.02
C GLU A 402 4.29 -7.00 -1.72
N ALA A 403 4.86 -6.67 -0.55
CA ALA A 403 6.12 -7.27 -0.08
C ALA A 403 5.99 -8.80 0.01
N LEU A 404 4.88 -9.30 0.57
CA LEU A 404 4.61 -10.73 0.67
C LEU A 404 4.59 -11.40 -0.70
N VAL A 405 3.94 -10.81 -1.70
CA VAL A 405 3.86 -11.36 -3.07
C VAL A 405 5.26 -11.47 -3.69
N PHE A 406 6.02 -10.37 -3.70
CA PHE A 406 7.35 -10.35 -4.32
C PHE A 406 8.36 -11.24 -3.59
N LEU A 407 8.40 -11.20 -2.25
CA LEU A 407 9.33 -12.01 -1.46
C LEU A 407 9.00 -13.50 -1.53
N SER A 408 7.71 -13.87 -1.56
CA SER A 408 7.30 -15.26 -1.78
C SER A 408 7.76 -15.76 -3.15
N ARG A 409 7.61 -14.94 -4.21
CA ARG A 409 8.09 -15.28 -5.54
C ARG A 409 9.60 -15.43 -5.58
N ALA A 410 10.35 -14.53 -4.92
CA ALA A 410 11.80 -14.65 -4.80
C ALA A 410 12.22 -15.94 -4.11
N LEU A 411 11.53 -16.33 -3.03
CA LEU A 411 11.81 -17.58 -2.32
C LEU A 411 11.46 -18.81 -3.17
N GLU A 412 10.33 -18.82 -3.86
CA GLU A 412 9.92 -19.90 -4.77
C GLU A 412 10.98 -20.16 -5.85
N VAL A 413 11.49 -19.10 -6.47
CA VAL A 413 12.57 -19.19 -7.48
C VAL A 413 13.81 -19.82 -6.86
N ARG A 414 14.27 -19.35 -5.70
CA ARG A 414 15.45 -19.88 -5.03
C ARG A 414 15.29 -21.35 -4.61
N GLU A 415 14.13 -21.75 -4.12
CA GLU A 415 13.85 -23.13 -3.70
C GLU A 415 13.58 -24.05 -4.91
N GLY A 416 13.01 -23.54 -6.00
CA GLY A 416 12.81 -24.28 -7.25
C GLY A 416 14.11 -24.68 -7.94
N GLU A 417 15.16 -23.86 -7.80
CA GLU A 417 16.50 -24.16 -8.32
C GLU A 417 17.22 -25.31 -7.58
N THR A 418 16.82 -25.57 -6.31
CA THR A 418 17.51 -26.51 -5.43
C THR A 418 16.81 -27.86 -5.28
N GLY A 419 15.55 -28.02 -5.74
CA GLY A 419 14.82 -29.29 -5.76
C GLY A 419 13.78 -29.48 -4.64
N PRO A 420 12.93 -30.51 -4.74
CA PRO A 420 11.75 -30.68 -3.87
C PRO A 420 12.03 -31.20 -2.46
N HIS A 421 13.26 -31.59 -2.12
CA HIS A 421 13.57 -32.15 -0.81
C HIS A 421 14.03 -31.07 0.19
N PRO A 422 13.57 -31.11 1.47
CA PRO A 422 14.00 -30.13 2.49
C PRO A 422 15.52 -30.06 2.69
N ALA A 423 16.27 -31.10 2.37
CA ALA A 423 17.74 -31.14 2.45
C ALA A 423 18.43 -30.43 1.26
N GLU A 424 17.69 -30.09 0.22
CA GLU A 424 18.18 -29.44 -1.00
C GLU A 424 17.77 -27.95 -1.07
N ARG A 425 17.15 -27.43 0.02
CA ARG A 425 16.76 -26.01 0.06
C ARG A 425 17.98 -25.11 0.04
N ALA A 426 17.84 -23.96 -0.63
CA ALA A 426 18.90 -22.96 -0.66
C ALA A 426 19.29 -22.53 0.78
N THR A 427 20.60 -22.50 1.04
CA THR A 427 21.18 -22.24 2.39
C THR A 427 22.16 -21.07 2.37
N ASP A 428 21.98 -20.14 1.42
CA ASP A 428 22.81 -18.97 1.25
C ASP A 428 22.26 -17.73 1.98
N GLU A 429 23.06 -16.66 2.00
CA GLU A 429 22.73 -15.40 2.67
C GLU A 429 21.51 -14.71 2.04
N ASP A 430 21.34 -14.78 0.72
CA ASP A 430 20.18 -14.20 0.04
C ASP A 430 18.88 -14.87 0.48
N THR A 431 18.88 -16.21 0.59
CA THR A 431 17.72 -16.96 1.10
C THR A 431 17.39 -16.58 2.55
N ALA A 432 18.43 -16.43 3.40
CA ALA A 432 18.22 -15.99 4.77
C ALA A 432 17.63 -14.57 4.84
N ALA A 433 18.09 -13.66 3.98
CA ALA A 433 17.57 -12.30 3.89
C ALA A 433 16.11 -12.27 3.41
N ILE A 434 15.77 -13.06 2.37
CA ILE A 434 14.38 -13.17 1.89
C ILE A 434 13.47 -13.71 3.00
N LEU A 435 13.88 -14.75 3.71
CA LEU A 435 13.09 -15.35 4.80
C LEU A 435 12.90 -14.37 5.96
N LEU A 436 13.92 -13.58 6.31
CA LEU A 436 13.82 -12.55 7.33
C LEU A 436 12.81 -11.45 6.92
N ALA A 437 12.92 -10.96 5.69
CA ALA A 437 12.00 -9.97 5.15
C ALA A 437 10.57 -10.51 5.04
N LEU A 438 10.39 -11.77 4.63
CA LEU A 438 9.08 -12.46 4.65
C LEU A 438 8.52 -12.54 6.07
N GLY A 439 9.33 -12.92 7.05
CA GLY A 439 8.91 -12.95 8.45
C GLY A 439 8.36 -11.61 8.93
N TYR A 440 8.99 -10.51 8.56
CA TYR A 440 8.50 -9.17 8.89
C TYR A 440 7.17 -8.84 8.19
N ALA A 441 7.05 -9.13 6.89
CA ALA A 441 5.81 -8.89 6.14
C ALA A 441 4.65 -9.73 6.68
N GLN A 442 4.89 -11.01 6.95
CA GLN A 442 3.90 -11.94 7.49
C GLN A 442 3.46 -11.53 8.91
N ALA A 443 4.39 -11.13 9.77
CA ALA A 443 4.07 -10.64 11.11
C ALA A 443 3.20 -9.37 11.04
N ALA A 444 3.53 -8.43 10.15
CA ALA A 444 2.75 -7.21 9.96
C ALA A 444 1.34 -7.45 9.40
N LEU A 445 1.10 -8.61 8.80
CA LEU A 445 -0.21 -9.06 8.30
C LEU A 445 -0.91 -10.04 9.24
N ASP A 446 -0.47 -10.16 10.51
CA ASP A 446 -0.99 -11.10 11.50
C ASP A 446 -0.91 -12.59 11.09
N GLN A 447 -0.06 -12.93 10.11
CA GLN A 447 0.21 -14.30 9.69
C GLN A 447 1.27 -14.94 10.60
N ILE A 448 0.96 -15.06 11.89
CA ILE A 448 1.95 -15.35 12.94
C ILE A 448 2.65 -16.70 12.76
N ASN A 449 1.93 -17.74 12.35
CA ASN A 449 2.54 -19.09 12.15
C ASN A 449 3.52 -19.10 10.97
N ASP A 450 3.19 -18.40 9.89
CA ASP A 450 4.07 -18.31 8.71
C ASP A 450 5.30 -17.45 9.05
N ALA A 451 5.10 -16.35 9.78
CA ALA A 451 6.19 -15.50 10.27
C ALA A 451 7.17 -16.28 11.15
N LEU A 452 6.66 -17.08 12.10
CA LEU A 452 7.51 -17.98 12.92
C LEU A 452 8.33 -18.94 12.07
N THR A 453 7.69 -19.57 11.09
CA THR A 453 8.39 -20.50 10.20
C THR A 453 9.51 -19.80 9.44
N SER A 454 9.25 -18.60 8.93
CA SER A 454 10.23 -17.79 8.21
C SER A 454 11.36 -17.32 9.12
N PHE A 455 11.05 -16.82 10.33
CA PHE A 455 12.07 -16.39 11.31
C PHE A 455 12.94 -17.53 11.80
N HIS A 456 12.39 -18.71 12.11
CA HIS A 456 13.16 -19.87 12.56
C HIS A 456 14.11 -20.33 11.45
N ARG A 457 13.66 -20.43 10.22
CA ARG A 457 14.51 -20.78 9.08
C ARG A 457 15.62 -19.75 8.85
N ALA A 458 15.29 -18.44 8.88
CA ALA A 458 16.27 -17.38 8.75
C ALA A 458 17.32 -17.43 9.87
N PHE A 459 16.88 -17.65 11.12
CA PHE A 459 17.75 -17.79 12.27
C PHE A 459 18.72 -18.97 12.12
N ASP A 460 18.22 -20.14 11.70
CA ASP A 460 19.04 -21.33 11.48
C ASP A 460 20.12 -21.09 10.40
N LEU A 461 19.73 -20.44 9.30
CA LEU A 461 20.65 -20.10 8.22
C LEU A 461 21.72 -19.10 8.68
N TYR A 462 21.33 -17.99 9.30
CA TYR A 462 22.31 -16.99 9.79
C TYR A 462 23.23 -17.58 10.86
N THR A 463 22.72 -18.44 11.73
CA THR A 463 23.55 -19.14 12.73
C THR A 463 24.56 -20.08 12.05
N SER A 464 24.12 -20.86 11.05
CA SER A 464 25.00 -21.77 10.31
C SER A 464 26.11 -21.04 9.54
N MET A 465 25.85 -19.83 9.10
CA MET A 465 26.81 -18.95 8.40
C MET A 465 27.69 -18.12 9.37
N GLY A 466 27.42 -18.18 10.66
CA GLY A 466 28.13 -17.36 11.66
C GLY A 466 27.75 -15.86 11.64
N ASN A 467 26.63 -15.51 11.02
CA ASN A 467 26.11 -14.12 11.02
C ASN A 467 25.35 -13.83 12.32
N VAL A 468 26.11 -13.67 13.42
CA VAL A 468 25.58 -13.47 14.77
C VAL A 468 24.69 -12.21 14.86
N PRO A 469 25.02 -11.04 14.26
CA PRO A 469 24.17 -9.85 14.35
C PRO A 469 22.75 -10.10 13.83
N LYS A 470 22.59 -10.79 12.70
CA LYS A 470 21.28 -11.12 12.14
C LYS A 470 20.51 -12.15 12.95
N ALA A 471 21.20 -13.15 13.52
CA ALA A 471 20.58 -14.09 14.44
C ALA A 471 20.04 -13.40 15.70
N VAL A 472 20.81 -12.44 16.27
CA VAL A 472 20.40 -11.61 17.42
C VAL A 472 19.22 -10.72 17.07
N GLU A 473 19.23 -10.08 15.89
CA GLU A 473 18.12 -9.26 15.39
C GLU A 473 16.81 -10.06 15.39
N ILE A 474 16.82 -11.29 14.88
CA ILE A 474 15.66 -12.18 14.85
C ILE A 474 15.22 -12.54 16.28
N ALA A 475 16.13 -12.97 17.13
CA ALA A 475 15.81 -13.37 18.50
C ALA A 475 15.32 -12.21 19.38
N SER A 476 15.65 -10.98 19.02
CA SER A 476 15.23 -9.75 19.71
C SER A 476 13.95 -9.15 19.13
N TYR A 477 13.40 -9.71 18.06
CA TYR A 477 12.23 -9.16 17.40
C TYR A 477 10.95 -9.31 18.25
N GLY A 478 10.21 -8.20 18.40
CA GLY A 478 8.91 -8.14 19.04
C GLY A 478 7.90 -7.46 18.12
N HIS A 479 6.68 -7.98 18.05
CA HIS A 479 5.60 -7.43 17.25
C HIS A 479 4.63 -6.62 18.13
N SER A 480 4.32 -5.37 17.74
CA SER A 480 3.39 -4.49 18.47
C SER A 480 3.68 -4.40 19.98
N GLY A 481 4.96 -4.40 20.35
CA GLY A 481 5.40 -4.35 21.76
C GLY A 481 5.24 -5.65 22.54
N TYR A 482 4.86 -6.76 21.88
CA TYR A 482 4.77 -8.10 22.46
C TYR A 482 5.64 -9.08 21.68
N LEU A 483 6.03 -10.17 22.36
CA LEU A 483 6.73 -11.26 21.68
C LEU A 483 5.75 -12.06 20.83
N ILE A 484 6.21 -12.50 19.69
CA ILE A 484 5.49 -13.51 18.89
C ILE A 484 5.57 -14.84 19.65
N PRO A 485 4.43 -15.48 19.98
CA PRO A 485 4.44 -16.80 20.59
C PRO A 485 5.27 -17.79 19.78
N GLY A 486 6.18 -18.53 20.40
CA GLY A 486 7.11 -19.47 19.70
C GLY A 486 8.50 -18.90 19.41
N MET A 487 8.72 -17.57 19.47
CA MET A 487 10.05 -16.99 19.35
C MET A 487 10.97 -17.31 20.55
N SER A 488 10.40 -17.72 21.69
CA SER A 488 11.15 -18.18 22.86
C SER A 488 12.11 -19.34 22.58
N ASP A 489 11.87 -20.10 21.52
CA ASP A 489 12.68 -21.29 21.17
C ASP A 489 14.04 -20.91 20.58
N VAL A 490 14.16 -19.75 19.92
CA VAL A 490 15.43 -19.28 19.33
C VAL A 490 16.27 -18.45 20.33
N MET A 491 15.63 -17.90 21.38
CA MET A 491 16.32 -16.98 22.33
C MET A 491 17.46 -17.65 23.11
N PRO A 492 17.31 -18.87 23.69
CA PRO A 492 18.42 -19.56 24.35
C PRO A 492 19.59 -19.82 23.40
N ARG A 493 19.26 -20.21 22.15
CA ARG A 493 20.28 -20.47 21.12
C ARG A 493 21.01 -19.19 20.71
N ALA A 494 20.32 -18.05 20.68
CA ALA A 494 20.93 -16.76 20.40
C ALA A 494 21.81 -16.29 21.56
N LEU A 495 21.45 -16.58 22.82
CA LEU A 495 22.28 -16.29 24.01
C LEU A 495 23.61 -17.06 23.98
N ASP A 496 23.65 -18.24 23.40
CA ASP A 496 24.88 -19.03 23.24
C ASP A 496 25.83 -18.43 22.20
N LEU A 497 25.38 -17.50 21.37
CA LEU A 497 26.16 -16.85 20.29
C LEU A 497 26.80 -15.53 20.70
N VAL A 498 26.37 -14.93 21.83
CA VAL A 498 26.80 -13.60 22.26
C VAL A 498 27.57 -13.67 23.60
N ASP A 499 28.34 -12.59 23.87
CA ASP A 499 28.95 -12.47 25.19
C ASP A 499 27.86 -12.36 26.26
N PRO A 500 27.94 -13.22 27.32
CA PRO A 500 26.90 -13.28 28.34
C PRO A 500 26.56 -11.96 29.05
N ASP A 501 27.46 -11.02 29.10
CA ASP A 501 27.31 -9.73 29.77
C ASP A 501 27.21 -8.55 28.81
N SER A 502 27.02 -8.85 27.48
CA SER A 502 26.89 -7.84 26.45
C SER A 502 25.50 -7.19 26.43
N HIS A 503 25.42 -6.04 25.76
CA HIS A 503 24.13 -5.38 25.43
C HIS A 503 23.17 -6.31 24.72
N ASP A 504 23.64 -7.09 23.74
CA ASP A 504 22.82 -8.03 22.98
C ASP A 504 22.24 -9.13 23.89
N ALA A 505 23.06 -9.70 24.79
CA ALA A 505 22.57 -10.65 25.79
C ALA A 505 21.51 -10.00 26.69
N GLY A 506 21.67 -8.75 27.09
CA GLY A 506 20.70 -8.00 27.87
C GLY A 506 19.36 -7.85 27.16
N ASN A 507 19.38 -7.51 25.87
CA ASN A 507 18.17 -7.39 25.05
C ASN A 507 17.42 -8.72 24.88
N ILE A 508 18.15 -9.80 24.57
CA ILE A 508 17.56 -11.14 24.44
C ILE A 508 16.98 -11.59 25.79
N LEU A 509 17.73 -11.42 26.90
CA LEU A 509 17.27 -11.80 28.24
C LEU A 509 16.04 -11.04 28.68
N ALA A 510 15.91 -9.75 28.35
CA ALA A 510 14.71 -8.95 28.65
C ALA A 510 13.46 -9.52 27.97
N ASN A 511 13.57 -9.93 26.69
CA ASN A 511 12.48 -10.55 25.95
C ASN A 511 12.25 -11.99 26.39
N TYR A 512 13.28 -12.77 26.60
CA TYR A 512 13.18 -14.16 27.04
C TYR A 512 12.55 -14.29 28.42
N GLY A 513 12.97 -13.40 29.36
CA GLY A 513 12.39 -13.36 30.69
C GLY A 513 10.92 -13.00 30.70
N TYR A 514 10.50 -12.09 29.82
CA TYR A 514 9.09 -11.81 29.59
C TYR A 514 8.34 -13.03 29.03
N ALA A 515 8.89 -13.70 28.00
CA ALA A 515 8.28 -14.88 27.38
C ALA A 515 8.09 -16.02 28.40
N LEU A 516 9.10 -16.30 29.20
CA LEU A 516 9.03 -17.30 30.26
C LEU A 516 8.02 -16.90 31.36
N GLY A 517 8.11 -15.66 31.86
CA GLY A 517 7.30 -15.15 32.95
C GLY A 517 5.82 -14.97 32.58
N ALA A 518 5.46 -14.91 31.31
CA ALA A 518 4.09 -14.88 30.83
C ALA A 518 3.38 -16.26 30.92
N THR A 519 4.10 -17.34 31.23
CA THR A 519 3.52 -18.68 31.44
C THR A 519 3.21 -18.94 32.89
N GLY A 520 2.20 -19.77 33.21
CA GLY A 520 1.72 -20.02 34.57
C GLY A 520 2.80 -20.52 35.56
N ASP A 521 3.77 -21.28 35.10
CA ASP A 521 4.85 -21.88 35.90
C ASP A 521 6.21 -21.16 35.73
N GLY A 522 6.23 -20.06 34.97
CA GLY A 522 7.47 -19.43 34.52
C GLY A 522 7.98 -18.24 35.36
N LEU A 523 7.34 -17.91 36.49
CA LEU A 523 7.67 -16.72 37.28
C LEU A 523 9.16 -16.66 37.66
N ASP A 524 9.66 -17.68 38.36
CA ASP A 524 11.04 -17.66 38.87
C ASP A 524 12.09 -17.61 37.76
N SER A 525 11.89 -18.40 36.69
CA SER A 525 12.82 -18.42 35.56
C SER A 525 12.75 -17.16 34.73
N GLY A 526 11.55 -16.58 34.56
CA GLY A 526 11.36 -15.30 33.91
C GLY A 526 12.01 -14.15 34.65
N LEU A 527 11.79 -14.08 35.99
CA LEU A 527 12.40 -13.05 36.83
C LEU A 527 13.93 -13.17 36.86
N ALA A 528 14.49 -14.38 36.95
CA ALA A 528 15.95 -14.59 36.92
C ALA A 528 16.58 -14.06 35.64
N ALA A 529 15.93 -14.24 34.46
CA ALA A 529 16.39 -13.68 33.20
C ALA A 529 16.29 -12.14 33.18
N LEU A 530 15.15 -11.59 33.66
CA LEU A 530 14.94 -10.13 33.74
C LEU A 530 15.91 -9.45 34.73
N GLU A 531 16.18 -10.04 35.89
CA GLU A 531 17.15 -9.52 36.86
C GLU A 531 18.56 -9.48 36.26
N ARG A 532 18.92 -10.49 35.47
CA ARG A 532 20.22 -10.49 34.77
C ARG A 532 20.25 -9.40 33.70
N ALA A 533 19.17 -9.23 32.89
CA ALA A 533 19.06 -8.13 31.93
C ALA A 533 19.20 -6.75 32.61
N LEU A 534 18.57 -6.60 33.78
CA LEU A 534 18.67 -5.38 34.61
C LEU A 534 20.07 -5.14 35.15
N ALA A 535 20.82 -6.20 35.51
CA ALA A 535 22.18 -6.08 35.92
C ALA A 535 23.09 -5.59 34.77
N ILE A 536 22.91 -6.16 33.56
CA ILE A 536 23.62 -5.74 32.35
C ILE A 536 23.29 -4.27 32.03
N SER A 537 22.01 -3.87 32.04
CA SER A 537 21.62 -2.48 31.73
C SER A 537 22.27 -1.46 32.69
N LYS A 538 22.41 -1.80 33.97
CA LYS A 538 23.08 -0.96 34.95
C LYS A 538 24.61 -0.90 34.74
N HIS A 539 25.21 -2.05 34.40
CA HIS A 539 26.64 -2.12 34.10
C HIS A 539 27.00 -1.26 32.87
N GLU A 540 26.23 -1.39 31.80
CA GLU A 540 26.41 -0.65 30.55
C GLU A 540 25.89 0.80 30.61
N ASN A 541 25.24 1.20 31.73
CA ASN A 541 24.48 2.46 31.86
C ASN A 541 23.44 2.68 30.75
N ASP A 542 22.83 1.60 30.30
CA ASP A 542 21.80 1.59 29.23
C ASP A 542 20.42 1.82 29.83
N LYS A 543 19.94 3.06 29.71
CA LYS A 543 18.62 3.45 30.23
C LYS A 543 17.47 2.91 29.41
N VAL A 544 17.67 2.65 28.12
CA VAL A 544 16.63 2.07 27.24
C VAL A 544 16.38 0.61 27.62
N LEU A 545 17.45 -0.17 27.78
CA LEU A 545 17.35 -1.54 28.25
C LEU A 545 16.79 -1.60 29.68
N GLU A 546 17.17 -0.67 30.59
CA GLU A 546 16.61 -0.57 31.96
C GLU A 546 15.10 -0.36 31.90
N ALA A 547 14.63 0.61 31.11
CA ALA A 547 13.21 0.95 30.98
C ALA A 547 12.39 -0.24 30.46
N ARG A 548 12.86 -0.87 29.37
CA ARG A 548 12.21 -2.05 28.78
C ARG A 548 12.17 -3.22 29.75
N THR A 549 13.27 -3.49 30.44
CA THR A 549 13.34 -4.59 31.42
C THR A 549 12.39 -4.35 32.57
N GLN A 550 12.32 -3.14 33.13
CA GLN A 550 11.39 -2.78 34.19
C GLN A 550 9.92 -2.89 33.75
N ALA A 551 9.59 -2.48 32.51
CA ALA A 551 8.26 -2.66 31.95
C ALA A 551 7.88 -4.15 31.81
N ASN A 552 8.82 -4.99 31.37
CA ASN A 552 8.64 -6.43 31.28
C ASN A 552 8.49 -7.07 32.69
N MET A 553 9.25 -6.64 33.69
CA MET A 553 9.09 -7.07 35.09
C MET A 553 7.71 -6.71 35.63
N ALA A 554 7.21 -5.49 35.36
CA ALA A 554 5.88 -5.08 35.76
C ALA A 554 4.80 -5.98 35.13
N ASN A 555 4.96 -6.38 33.88
CA ASN A 555 4.05 -7.33 33.20
C ASN A 555 4.10 -8.70 33.89
N VAL A 556 5.28 -9.27 34.11
CA VAL A 556 5.43 -10.59 34.73
C VAL A 556 4.85 -10.59 36.15
N TYR A 557 5.16 -9.60 36.97
CA TYR A 557 4.60 -9.47 38.30
C TYR A 557 3.07 -9.31 38.26
N GLY A 558 2.54 -8.54 37.30
CA GLY A 558 1.11 -8.35 37.10
C GLY A 558 0.39 -9.65 36.76
N PHE A 559 0.92 -10.46 35.84
CA PHE A 559 0.37 -11.77 35.49
C PHE A 559 0.28 -12.72 36.68
N HIS A 560 1.24 -12.63 37.60
CA HIS A 560 1.31 -13.48 38.79
C HIS A 560 0.74 -12.84 40.04
N LEU A 561 0.02 -11.70 39.91
CA LEU A 561 -0.67 -10.99 40.98
C LEU A 561 0.22 -10.45 42.12
N HIS A 562 1.52 -10.22 41.82
CA HIS A 562 2.49 -9.60 42.71
C HIS A 562 2.37 -8.07 42.60
N TRP A 563 1.32 -7.52 43.22
CA TRP A 563 0.89 -6.14 43.03
C TRP A 563 1.92 -5.08 43.47
N GLU A 564 2.60 -5.29 44.59
CA GLU A 564 3.57 -4.34 45.12
C GLU A 564 4.80 -4.24 44.18
N GLU A 565 5.33 -5.38 43.80
CA GLU A 565 6.48 -5.46 42.88
C GLU A 565 6.11 -4.94 41.50
N CYS A 566 4.89 -5.19 41.04
CA CYS A 566 4.36 -4.66 39.79
C CYS A 566 4.32 -3.12 39.81
N LEU A 567 3.83 -2.50 40.88
CA LEU A 567 3.79 -1.05 41.04
C LEU A 567 5.20 -0.45 41.09
N ASN A 568 6.12 -1.08 41.80
CA ASN A 568 7.50 -0.61 41.93
C ASN A 568 8.21 -0.63 40.57
N ALA A 569 8.17 -1.78 39.87
CA ALA A 569 8.77 -1.92 38.55
C ALA A 569 8.10 -1.02 37.50
N GLY A 570 6.76 -0.99 37.49
CA GLY A 570 5.98 -0.18 36.54
C GLY A 570 6.20 1.32 36.72
N SER A 571 6.22 1.83 37.96
CA SER A 571 6.50 3.24 38.22
C SER A 571 7.91 3.64 37.78
N ARG A 572 8.89 2.78 38.04
CA ARG A 572 10.27 3.01 37.57
C ARG A 572 10.37 2.98 36.03
N ALA A 573 9.68 2.05 35.39
CA ALA A 573 9.61 1.99 33.93
C ALA A 573 9.01 3.28 33.36
N ILE A 574 7.86 3.74 33.88
CA ILE A 574 7.19 4.95 33.43
C ILE A 574 8.10 6.18 33.55
N GLU A 575 8.80 6.34 34.70
CA GLU A 575 9.75 7.44 34.91
C GLU A 575 10.85 7.46 33.82
N LEU A 576 11.45 6.30 33.55
CA LEU A 576 12.51 6.18 32.53
C LEU A 576 11.96 6.41 31.11
N CYS A 577 10.82 5.80 30.78
CA CYS A 577 10.22 5.91 29.45
C CYS A 577 9.81 7.35 29.12
N MET A 578 9.26 8.10 30.07
CA MET A 578 8.92 9.51 29.89
C MET A 578 10.17 10.36 29.62
N ALA A 579 11.31 10.03 30.26
CA ALA A 579 12.57 10.73 30.02
C ALA A 579 13.24 10.39 28.67
N LEU A 580 12.93 9.22 28.12
CA LEU A 580 13.51 8.66 26.88
C LEU A 580 12.58 8.78 25.67
N ASP A 581 11.32 9.22 25.86
CA ASP A 581 10.22 9.15 24.88
C ASP A 581 9.98 7.71 24.34
N ASP A 582 10.19 6.69 25.21
CA ASP A 582 9.90 5.29 24.88
C ASP A 582 8.42 4.97 25.09
N PHE A 583 7.64 5.30 24.07
CA PHE A 583 6.19 5.11 24.09
C PHE A 583 5.76 3.66 24.34
N GLN A 584 6.38 2.68 23.67
CA GLN A 584 5.95 1.29 23.75
C GLN A 584 6.13 0.69 25.14
N SER A 585 7.27 0.92 25.76
CA SER A 585 7.54 0.44 27.13
C SER A 585 6.69 1.19 28.16
N GLU A 586 6.44 2.50 27.96
CA GLU A 586 5.57 3.30 28.83
C GLU A 586 4.14 2.74 28.80
N MET A 587 3.56 2.51 27.64
CA MET A 587 2.21 1.99 27.50
C MET A 587 2.05 0.62 28.17
N ARG A 588 3.02 -0.28 27.97
CA ARG A 588 3.02 -1.60 28.64
C ARG A 588 3.07 -1.49 30.16
N ALA A 589 3.92 -0.62 30.70
CA ALA A 589 4.01 -0.41 32.14
C ALA A 589 2.70 0.18 32.72
N ARG A 590 2.14 1.19 32.07
CA ARG A 590 0.91 1.86 32.53
C ARG A 590 -0.30 0.93 32.53
N ILE A 591 -0.42 -0.01 31.58
CA ILE A 591 -1.50 -1.03 31.59
C ILE A 591 -1.54 -1.76 32.94
N TRP A 592 -0.41 -2.25 33.39
CA TRP A 592 -0.36 -3.04 34.61
C TRP A 592 -0.46 -2.18 35.86
N VAL A 593 0.15 -1.00 35.89
CA VAL A 593 0.01 -0.04 36.98
C VAL A 593 -1.46 0.34 37.17
N ALA A 594 -2.18 0.66 36.10
CA ALA A 594 -3.62 0.94 36.15
C ALA A 594 -4.42 -0.29 36.62
N THR A 595 -4.06 -1.50 36.20
CA THR A 595 -4.70 -2.75 36.62
C THR A 595 -4.56 -2.97 38.14
N VAL A 596 -3.35 -2.72 38.67
CA VAL A 596 -3.09 -2.86 40.12
C VAL A 596 -3.89 -1.84 40.91
N PHE A 597 -4.03 -0.59 40.48
CA PHE A 597 -4.85 0.41 41.14
C PHE A 597 -6.33 0.01 41.14
N ILE A 598 -6.85 -0.58 40.05
CA ILE A 598 -8.20 -1.14 40.02
C ILE A 598 -8.35 -2.25 41.08
N ALA A 599 -7.40 -3.20 41.09
CA ALA A 599 -7.42 -4.33 42.04
C ALA A 599 -7.35 -3.88 43.51
N ASN A 600 -6.64 -2.80 43.80
CA ASN A 600 -6.51 -2.19 45.13
C ASN A 600 -7.70 -1.27 45.53
N GLY A 601 -8.67 -1.09 44.62
CA GLY A 601 -9.85 -0.25 44.91
C GLY A 601 -9.58 1.25 44.81
N ASP A 602 -8.55 1.67 44.01
CA ASP A 602 -8.23 3.07 43.73
C ASP A 602 -8.51 3.38 42.26
N PRO A 603 -9.79 3.55 41.87
CA PRO A 603 -10.13 3.85 40.48
C PRO A 603 -9.67 5.24 40.01
N GLU A 604 -9.35 6.16 40.91
CA GLU A 604 -8.88 7.50 40.56
C GLU A 604 -7.45 7.45 39.98
N GLN A 605 -6.57 6.72 40.65
CA GLN A 605 -5.21 6.50 40.13
C GLN A 605 -5.23 5.66 38.84
N ALA A 606 -6.11 4.67 38.77
CA ALA A 606 -6.28 3.88 37.54
C ALA A 606 -6.74 4.76 36.35
N SER A 607 -7.66 5.71 36.58
CA SER A 607 -8.11 6.68 35.57
C SER A 607 -6.98 7.55 35.09
N PHE A 608 -6.20 8.10 36.01
CA PHE A 608 -5.04 8.94 35.66
C PHE A 608 -4.11 8.25 34.66
N HIS A 609 -3.77 6.98 34.91
CA HIS A 609 -2.92 6.23 34.00
C HIS A 609 -3.62 5.89 32.68
N SER A 610 -4.89 5.49 32.72
CA SER A 610 -5.64 5.10 31.53
C SER A 610 -5.96 6.27 30.61
N GLU A 611 -6.30 7.43 31.16
CA GLU A 611 -6.53 8.66 30.40
C GLU A 611 -5.24 9.15 29.73
N HIS A 612 -4.13 9.12 30.48
CA HIS A 612 -2.82 9.48 29.91
C HIS A 612 -2.39 8.55 28.77
N MET A 613 -2.63 7.23 28.93
CA MET A 613 -2.40 6.27 27.84
C MET A 613 -3.25 6.60 26.62
N LEU A 614 -4.53 6.94 26.83
CA LEU A 614 -5.43 7.27 25.73
C LEU A 614 -4.96 8.55 25.02
N GLU A 615 -4.61 9.59 25.76
CA GLU A 615 -4.06 10.83 25.21
C GLU A 615 -2.79 10.58 24.40
N LEU A 616 -1.86 9.78 24.92
CA LEU A 616 -0.63 9.40 24.21
C LEU A 616 -0.92 8.61 22.93
N ALA A 617 -1.81 7.62 23.00
CA ALA A 617 -2.20 6.80 21.88
C ALA A 617 -2.93 7.63 20.80
N GLU A 618 -3.86 8.53 21.22
CA GLU A 618 -4.55 9.46 20.30
C GLU A 618 -3.57 10.45 19.65
N ARG A 619 -2.64 11.03 20.42
CA ARG A 619 -1.63 11.94 19.91
C ARG A 619 -0.71 11.28 18.87
N ARG A 620 -0.35 10.00 19.09
CA ARG A 620 0.41 9.19 18.15
C ARG A 620 -0.47 8.47 17.11
N ARG A 621 -1.79 8.58 17.25
CA ARG A 621 -2.82 7.95 16.41
C ARG A 621 -2.61 6.44 16.23
N ASP A 622 -2.07 5.79 17.25
CA ASP A 622 -1.82 4.35 17.26
C ASP A 622 -3.12 3.60 17.58
N ARG A 623 -3.74 3.03 16.54
CA ARG A 623 -5.03 2.33 16.66
C ARG A 623 -4.98 1.12 17.58
N THR A 624 -3.88 0.39 17.56
CA THR A 624 -3.68 -0.79 18.40
C THR A 624 -3.69 -0.37 19.87
N TRP A 625 -2.91 0.66 20.20
CA TRP A 625 -2.89 1.21 21.56
C TRP A 625 -4.16 1.96 21.92
N ILE A 626 -4.82 2.67 21.00
CA ILE A 626 -6.15 3.25 21.25
C ILE A 626 -7.14 2.15 21.63
N SER A 627 -7.20 1.03 20.90
CA SER A 627 -8.10 -0.08 21.18
C SER A 627 -7.81 -0.74 22.54
N ARG A 628 -6.54 -1.00 22.84
CA ARG A 628 -6.11 -1.58 24.14
C ARG A 628 -6.40 -0.65 25.31
N THR A 629 -6.14 0.63 25.15
CA THR A 629 -6.37 1.63 26.20
C THR A 629 -7.84 1.87 26.42
N PHE A 630 -8.64 1.91 25.37
CA PHE A 630 -10.08 1.99 25.45
C PHE A 630 -10.68 0.94 26.39
N GLN A 631 -10.22 -0.31 26.32
CA GLN A 631 -10.66 -1.37 27.21
C GLN A 631 -10.34 -1.04 28.68
N ARG A 632 -9.17 -0.44 28.96
CA ARG A 632 -8.79 -0.04 30.32
C ARG A 632 -9.65 1.11 30.84
N VAL A 633 -9.87 2.15 30.03
CA VAL A 633 -10.78 3.25 30.40
C VAL A 633 -12.17 2.72 30.69
N LEU A 634 -12.69 1.82 29.86
CA LEU A 634 -14.01 1.20 30.09
C LEU A 634 -14.06 0.44 31.43
N ILE A 635 -13.03 -0.36 31.75
CA ILE A 635 -12.96 -1.11 33.01
C ILE A 635 -12.92 -0.15 34.21
N VAL A 636 -12.18 0.94 34.10
CA VAL A 636 -12.12 1.96 35.17
C VAL A 636 -13.47 2.59 35.39
N GLU A 637 -14.20 3.00 34.34
CA GLU A 637 -15.53 3.61 34.48
C GLU A 637 -16.55 2.62 35.06
N VAL A 638 -16.46 1.35 34.68
CA VAL A 638 -17.27 0.29 35.29
C VAL A 638 -16.93 0.11 36.79
N ALA A 639 -15.65 0.12 37.15
CA ALA A 639 -15.19 0.00 38.54
C ALA A 639 -15.63 1.20 39.40
N ARG A 640 -15.74 2.39 38.84
CA ARG A 640 -16.30 3.59 39.44
C ARG A 640 -17.83 3.52 39.62
N GLY A 641 -18.51 2.65 38.88
CA GLY A 641 -19.96 2.62 38.79
C GLY A 641 -20.55 3.71 37.90
N ASP A 642 -19.72 4.40 37.08
CA ASP A 642 -20.17 5.42 36.13
C ASP A 642 -20.57 4.81 34.81
N TRP A 643 -21.79 4.28 34.77
CA TRP A 643 -22.36 3.67 33.57
C TRP A 643 -22.62 4.63 32.41
N ASN A 644 -22.70 5.96 32.68
CA ASN A 644 -22.92 6.94 31.65
C ASN A 644 -21.61 7.19 30.88
N SER A 645 -20.52 7.41 31.60
CA SER A 645 -19.19 7.52 31.03
C SER A 645 -18.78 6.23 30.29
N ALA A 646 -19.04 5.06 30.88
CA ALA A 646 -18.80 3.77 30.22
C ALA A 646 -19.55 3.65 28.87
N ARG A 647 -20.81 4.07 28.78
CA ARG A 647 -21.57 4.08 27.51
C ARG A 647 -21.01 5.07 26.52
N GLU A 648 -20.58 6.25 26.97
CA GLU A 648 -19.98 7.25 26.08
C GLU A 648 -18.66 6.76 25.47
N VAL A 649 -17.82 6.14 26.30
CA VAL A 649 -16.59 5.49 25.86
C VAL A 649 -16.90 4.42 24.78
N CYS A 650 -17.91 3.57 24.98
CA CYS A 650 -18.34 2.58 23.98
C CYS A 650 -18.85 3.21 22.67
N ARG A 651 -19.50 4.39 22.74
CA ARG A 651 -19.97 5.09 21.53
C ARG A 651 -18.82 5.72 20.74
N ARG A 652 -17.83 6.26 21.45
CA ARG A 652 -16.66 6.91 20.84
C ARG A 652 -15.76 5.91 20.10
N TYR A 653 -15.70 4.65 20.57
CA TYR A 653 -14.82 3.62 20.03
C TYR A 653 -15.56 2.30 19.69
N PRO A 654 -16.46 2.28 18.70
CA PRO A 654 -17.29 1.11 18.39
C PRO A 654 -16.52 -0.12 17.93
N PHE A 655 -15.28 0.04 17.45
CA PHE A 655 -14.45 -1.05 16.94
C PHE A 655 -13.69 -1.82 18.03
N GLY A 656 -13.51 -1.26 19.22
CA GLY A 656 -12.83 -1.93 20.33
C GLY A 656 -13.60 -3.11 20.92
N LEU A 657 -14.90 -3.22 20.65
CA LEU A 657 -15.77 -4.27 21.18
C LEU A 657 -15.63 -5.63 20.49
N ALA A 658 -15.21 -5.67 19.22
CA ALA A 658 -15.13 -6.92 18.47
C ALA A 658 -13.94 -7.81 18.89
N ILE A 659 -12.85 -7.22 19.36
CA ILE A 659 -11.63 -7.95 19.81
C ILE A 659 -11.75 -8.37 21.28
N SER A 660 -12.67 -7.81 22.04
CA SER A 660 -12.71 -7.80 23.50
C SER A 660 -13.43 -9.00 24.14
N VAL A 661 -14.18 -9.82 23.41
CA VAL A 661 -14.95 -10.92 24.02
C VAL A 661 -14.04 -12.01 24.62
N THR A 662 -12.89 -12.24 24.01
CA THR A 662 -11.94 -13.25 24.50
C THR A 662 -11.18 -12.77 25.76
N MET A 663 -10.88 -11.47 25.87
CA MET A 663 -10.19 -10.89 27.02
C MET A 663 -11.10 -10.62 28.24
N PHE A 664 -12.42 -10.50 28.02
CA PHE A 664 -13.39 -10.36 29.14
C PHE A 664 -13.44 -11.62 30.01
N ILE A 665 -13.16 -12.78 29.42
CA ILE A 665 -13.11 -14.06 30.16
C ILE A 665 -11.89 -14.06 31.09
N ASP A 666 -10.76 -13.50 30.70
CA ASP A 666 -9.53 -13.47 31.50
C ASP A 666 -9.63 -12.49 32.70
N LEU A 667 -10.39 -11.41 32.55
CA LEU A 667 -10.63 -10.44 33.65
C LEU A 667 -11.68 -10.88 34.65
N TRP A 668 -12.59 -11.77 34.27
CA TRP A 668 -13.60 -12.33 35.20
C TRP A 668 -12.97 -13.21 36.30
N TRP A 669 -11.77 -13.76 36.02
CA TRP A 669 -11.00 -14.53 37.01
C TRP A 669 -10.25 -13.66 38.03
N VAL A 670 -10.06 -12.38 37.77
CA VAL A 670 -9.29 -11.43 38.60
C VAL A 670 -10.18 -10.62 39.55
N MET A 671 -11.50 -10.58 39.32
CA MET A 671 -12.40 -9.91 40.26
C MET A 671 -12.65 -10.78 41.52
N PRO A 672 -12.41 -10.23 42.73
CA PRO A 672 -12.76 -10.96 43.96
C PRO A 672 -14.27 -11.25 43.98
N THR A 673 -14.64 -12.48 44.34
CA THR A 673 -16.01 -12.95 44.48
C THR A 673 -16.81 -12.24 45.61
N SER A 674 -16.37 -11.07 46.05
CA SER A 674 -16.97 -10.28 47.14
C SER A 674 -17.88 -9.15 46.68
N VAL A 675 -18.22 -9.06 45.40
CA VAL A 675 -19.24 -8.14 44.88
C VAL A 675 -20.38 -8.97 44.28
N THR A 676 -21.13 -9.63 45.13
CA THR A 676 -22.51 -10.08 44.87
C THR A 676 -23.48 -9.33 45.78
#